data_a69397703e2836d02b98ac762acd3224
#
_entry.id   a69397703e2836d02b98ac762acd3224
#
_cell.length_a   1.000
_cell.length_b   1.000
_cell.length_c   1.000
_cell.angle_alpha   90.00
_cell.angle_beta   90.00
_cell.angle_gamma   90.00
#
_symmetry.space_group_name_H-M   'P 1'
#
loop_
_entity.id
_entity.type
_entity.pdbx_description
1 polymer ?
#
loop_
_entity_poly.entity_id
_entity_poly.type
_entity_poly.pdbx_seq_one_letter_code
_entity_poly.pdbx_strand_id
1 'polypeptide(L)'
;MATINPLYSRLRLTTAGWLAIFIWISPFCFAQGAPPAEFTLANDAISATWSVRDGGLRWRSFTNRFTKSTLSSDALVFELLPKEGSVLSSAGLKMLAPPVIEDLASQPNSSQAAARIPGRQARIEFQDAAGTRVVWKAMLRNGTNYIRQEVTIHAGQQPLPLSEIHLIDIALPGAQLSGPGKGSPVTARTWFVGFEHPLSQCRVHEDRASCWLSRELPVQAGQSVTYSAVLGATHPGQLRRDFSKYLEMERAHPYRTFLHYNSWYDLGFFDRYNEQDAVSVVNAFGEELTRKRDVKLDSFMFDDGWDDPSTLWKFNPGFPDGLTKVTQEAATYNAAPGIWLSPWGGYDGPKEKRLASARAQGFETNEGGLALSGPKYYRYFRDSCMQMIEKYGVNQFKFDGTGNANEVIKGSEFDSDFDAAIHLIGELRLKKPDIYINLTTGTYPSPFWLLYADSIWRGGEDHSFAGIGSNRQRWITYRDSQIYRGVVLQGPLFPINSLMLHGLIFARYAERLGDDPSHDFADEVHSYFGTGTQLQEMYITPTLLSEQDWDVLAQSAKWSRTNAEVLKDSHWIGGDPAQLQVYGWASWSQGKSILTLRNPSDQPQDFTAKLDALLELPAASAKQFTARNSWGSEASVTISAAAPHTFHLHPFEVLTLELSPE
;
A
#
# COMPACT_ATOMS: atom_id res chain seq x y z
N MET A 1 36.48 24.29 -46.21
CA MET A 1 36.29 24.95 -47.52
C MET A 1 34.90 25.52 -47.52
N ALA A 2 34.76 26.64 -47.55
CA ALA A 2 34.63 28.03 -47.97
C ALA A 2 33.57 28.65 -47.07
N THR A 3 33.84 29.51 -46.13
CA THR A 3 34.04 31.00 -46.23
C THR A 3 33.09 31.72 -47.19
N ILE A 4 32.31 32.67 -46.67
CA ILE A 4 32.35 34.10 -47.05
C ILE A 4 31.41 34.93 -46.19
N ASN A 5 31.95 36.03 -45.73
CA ASN A 5 31.51 37.16 -44.93
C ASN A 5 30.99 38.33 -45.86
N PRO A 6 30.82 39.53 -45.40
CA PRO A 6 29.59 40.25 -45.03
C PRO A 6 29.33 41.50 -45.93
N LEU A 7 28.24 42.21 -45.74
CA LEU A 7 28.09 43.54 -46.35
C LEU A 7 27.49 44.54 -45.36
N TYR A 8 28.30 45.53 -45.04
CA TYR A 8 27.96 46.82 -44.45
C TYR A 8 27.19 47.72 -45.44
N SER A 9 26.21 48.44 -44.99
CA SER A 9 25.86 49.74 -45.60
C SER A 9 25.50 50.77 -44.51
N ARG A 10 26.32 51.80 -44.48
CA ARG A 10 26.09 53.08 -43.72
C ARG A 10 25.07 53.91 -44.45
N LEU A 11 24.17 54.59 -43.72
CA LEU A 11 23.64 55.87 -44.15
C LEU A 11 23.43 56.82 -42.97
N ARG A 12 23.59 58.07 -43.31
CA ARG A 12 23.98 59.27 -42.59
C ARG A 12 22.92 59.84 -41.65
N LEU A 13 23.42 60.62 -40.65
CA LEU A 13 22.73 61.56 -39.79
C LEU A 13 22.03 62.69 -40.59
N THR A 14 20.82 63.05 -40.07
CA THR A 14 20.37 64.40 -40.12
C THR A 14 19.76 64.81 -38.78
N THR A 15 20.24 65.92 -38.27
CA THR A 15 19.86 66.60 -37.04
C THR A 15 18.54 67.35 -37.21
N ALA A 16 17.59 67.18 -36.25
CA ALA A 16 16.65 68.23 -35.87
C ALA A 16 15.85 67.89 -34.59
N GLY A 17 15.86 68.83 -33.67
CA GLY A 17 14.72 69.16 -32.82
C GLY A 17 14.62 68.42 -31.44
N TRP A 18 15.15 69.08 -30.41
CA TRP A 18 14.88 68.74 -28.99
C TRP A 18 13.45 69.15 -28.63
N LEU A 19 12.65 68.18 -28.18
CA LEU A 19 11.51 68.44 -27.31
C LEU A 19 11.58 67.44 -26.16
N ALA A 20 12.04 67.86 -24.99
CA ALA A 20 12.10 67.09 -23.78
C ALA A 20 10.68 66.97 -23.19
N ILE A 21 10.05 65.85 -23.36
CA ILE A 21 8.85 65.44 -22.59
C ILE A 21 9.34 64.67 -21.34
N PHE A 22 9.26 65.35 -20.20
CA PHE A 22 9.42 64.69 -18.89
C PHE A 22 8.21 63.79 -18.62
N ILE A 23 8.31 62.52 -18.91
CA ILE A 23 7.35 61.52 -18.41
C ILE A 23 7.75 61.22 -16.97
N TRP A 24 6.98 61.71 -16.04
CA TRP A 24 7.02 61.27 -14.64
C TRP A 24 6.55 59.81 -14.60
N ILE A 25 7.49 58.89 -14.54
CA ILE A 25 7.20 57.50 -14.16
C ILE A 25 7.06 57.49 -12.64
N SER A 26 5.83 57.59 -12.15
CA SER A 26 5.53 57.27 -10.77
C SER A 26 5.88 55.80 -10.55
N PRO A 27 6.71 55.42 -9.56
CA PRO A 27 6.86 54.03 -9.19
C PRO A 27 5.49 53.57 -8.65
N PHE A 28 4.78 52.75 -9.41
CA PHE A 28 3.70 51.95 -8.85
C PHE A 28 4.32 51.02 -7.81
N CYS A 29 4.39 51.49 -6.57
CA CYS A 29 4.51 50.63 -5.42
C CYS A 29 3.27 49.76 -5.39
N PHE A 30 3.35 48.53 -5.91
CA PHE A 30 2.40 47.51 -5.53
C PHE A 30 2.50 47.40 -4.02
N ALA A 31 1.56 47.97 -3.30
CA ALA A 31 1.35 47.71 -1.92
C ALA A 31 1.10 46.19 -1.84
N GLN A 32 2.11 45.43 -1.41
CA GLN A 32 1.89 44.06 -0.99
C GLN A 32 0.88 44.15 0.15
N GLY A 33 -0.37 43.76 -0.13
CA GLY A 33 -1.38 43.67 0.90
C GLY A 33 -0.85 42.79 2.03
N ALA A 34 -1.17 43.13 3.28
CA ALA A 34 -0.85 42.29 4.42
C ALA A 34 -1.27 40.86 4.09
N PRO A 35 -0.45 39.82 4.43
CA PRO A 35 -0.81 38.46 4.16
C PRO A 35 -2.17 38.15 4.77
N PRO A 36 -3.02 37.36 4.10
CA PRO A 36 -4.35 37.06 4.62
C PRO A 36 -4.19 36.42 6.00
N ALA A 37 -4.87 36.97 6.98
CA ALA A 37 -4.86 36.46 8.37
C ALA A 37 -5.38 35.01 8.46
N GLU A 38 -6.23 34.61 7.52
CA GLU A 38 -6.75 33.25 7.38
C GLU A 38 -6.87 32.87 5.90
N PHE A 39 -6.69 31.55 5.61
CA PHE A 39 -6.92 30.99 4.29
C PHE A 39 -7.56 29.60 4.41
N THR A 40 -8.32 29.20 3.39
CA THR A 40 -9.15 27.98 3.42
C THR A 40 -8.98 27.17 2.14
N LEU A 41 -8.90 25.86 2.28
CA LEU A 41 -9.14 24.89 1.21
C LEU A 41 -10.46 24.18 1.49
N ALA A 42 -11.31 24.06 0.48
CA ALA A 42 -12.63 23.45 0.64
C ALA A 42 -13.10 22.79 -0.66
N ASN A 43 -13.82 21.65 -0.51
CA ASN A 43 -14.63 21.00 -1.53
C ASN A 43 -15.99 20.60 -0.93
N ASP A 44 -16.78 19.77 -1.59
CA ASP A 44 -18.12 19.37 -1.11
C ASP A 44 -18.09 18.44 0.12
N ALA A 45 -16.96 17.80 0.43
CA ALA A 45 -16.82 16.85 1.53
C ALA A 45 -16.20 17.46 2.79
N ILE A 46 -15.17 18.29 2.64
CA ILE A 46 -14.35 18.80 3.74
C ILE A 46 -13.92 20.25 3.49
N SER A 47 -13.73 20.99 4.57
CA SER A 47 -13.10 22.32 4.55
C SER A 47 -12.08 22.41 5.68
N ALA A 48 -10.90 22.96 5.40
CA ALA A 48 -9.87 23.25 6.39
C ALA A 48 -9.44 24.71 6.29
N THR A 49 -9.33 25.37 7.43
CA THR A 49 -8.89 26.77 7.54
C THR A 49 -7.67 26.86 8.42
N TRP A 50 -6.72 27.66 8.01
CA TRP A 50 -5.50 27.98 8.75
C TRP A 50 -5.44 29.48 9.03
N SER A 51 -4.76 29.85 10.10
CA SER A 51 -4.49 31.24 10.45
C SER A 51 -2.99 31.51 10.52
N VAL A 52 -2.62 32.71 10.06
CA VAL A 52 -1.27 33.26 10.26
C VAL A 52 -1.35 34.32 11.35
N ARG A 53 -0.70 34.09 12.50
CA ARG A 53 -0.65 34.99 13.64
C ARG A 53 0.80 35.14 14.11
N ASP A 54 1.24 36.36 14.32
CA ASP A 54 2.59 36.67 14.78
C ASP A 54 3.69 36.01 13.95
N GLY A 55 3.45 35.87 12.64
CA GLY A 55 4.36 35.20 11.71
C GLY A 55 4.32 33.67 11.74
N GLY A 56 3.50 33.06 12.60
CA GLY A 56 3.32 31.62 12.74
C GLY A 56 2.08 31.08 12.06
N LEU A 57 2.18 29.84 11.53
CA LEU A 57 1.06 29.12 10.93
C LEU A 57 0.43 28.15 11.93
N ARG A 58 -0.91 28.19 12.03
CA ARG A 58 -1.69 27.33 12.91
C ARG A 58 -2.94 26.79 12.21
N TRP A 59 -3.41 25.63 12.63
CA TRP A 59 -4.74 25.16 12.34
C TRP A 59 -5.77 26.10 12.95
N ARG A 60 -6.87 26.33 12.23
CA ARG A 60 -8.01 27.13 12.75
C ARG A 60 -9.26 26.32 12.90
N SER A 61 -9.63 25.56 11.87
CA SER A 61 -10.81 24.69 11.91
C SER A 61 -10.81 23.66 10.81
N PHE A 62 -11.51 22.54 11.08
CA PHE A 62 -11.90 21.54 10.11
C PHE A 62 -13.41 21.36 10.13
N THR A 63 -14.04 21.36 8.98
CA THR A 63 -15.48 21.13 8.86
C THR A 63 -15.72 19.89 8.00
N ASN A 64 -16.36 18.87 8.61
CA ASN A 64 -16.95 17.75 7.91
C ASN A 64 -18.28 18.22 7.32
N ARG A 65 -18.38 18.30 6.01
CA ARG A 65 -19.57 18.81 5.32
C ARG A 65 -20.69 17.78 5.22
N PHE A 66 -20.39 16.50 5.36
CA PHE A 66 -21.41 15.44 5.43
C PHE A 66 -22.27 15.54 6.68
N THR A 67 -21.63 15.90 7.81
CA THR A 67 -22.31 16.02 9.12
C THR A 67 -22.53 17.46 9.56
N LYS A 68 -21.95 18.43 8.87
CA LYS A 68 -21.88 19.86 9.22
C LYS A 68 -21.21 20.10 10.59
N SER A 69 -20.38 19.16 11.06
CA SER A 69 -19.62 19.30 12.31
C SER A 69 -18.29 19.99 12.05
N THR A 70 -17.85 20.83 12.99
CA THR A 70 -16.58 21.56 12.90
C THR A 70 -15.73 21.28 14.14
N LEU A 71 -14.47 20.93 13.90
CA LEU A 71 -13.42 20.90 14.91
C LEU A 71 -12.70 22.24 14.89
N SER A 72 -12.69 22.97 15.99
CA SER A 72 -11.88 24.16 16.18
C SER A 72 -10.50 23.78 16.71
N SER A 73 -9.47 24.46 16.26
CA SER A 73 -8.09 24.20 16.65
C SER A 73 -7.29 25.51 16.73
N ASP A 74 -6.22 25.49 17.47
CA ASP A 74 -5.15 26.52 17.45
C ASP A 74 -3.77 25.80 17.46
N ALA A 75 -3.77 24.54 17.01
CA ALA A 75 -2.60 23.68 17.02
C ALA A 75 -1.59 24.12 15.93
N LEU A 76 -0.33 23.80 16.17
CA LEU A 76 0.73 23.93 15.18
C LEU A 76 0.51 22.93 14.04
N VAL A 77 0.94 23.26 12.83
CA VAL A 77 0.81 22.35 11.68
C VAL A 77 1.97 21.38 11.60
N PHE A 78 3.11 21.71 12.22
CA PHE A 78 4.21 20.79 12.45
C PHE A 78 5.09 21.25 13.62
N GLU A 79 5.77 20.29 14.24
CA GLU A 79 6.86 20.49 15.20
C GLU A 79 7.98 19.49 14.90
N LEU A 80 9.20 19.98 14.84
CA LEU A 80 10.41 19.20 14.64
C LEU A 80 11.23 19.29 15.93
N LEU A 81 11.43 18.18 16.60
CA LEU A 81 12.15 18.10 17.86
C LEU A 81 13.61 17.75 17.60
N PRO A 82 14.55 18.68 17.73
CA PRO A 82 15.97 18.34 17.67
C PRO A 82 16.37 17.47 18.86
N LYS A 83 17.44 16.68 18.72
CA LYS A 83 18.05 15.94 19.84
C LYS A 83 18.56 16.90 20.93
N GLU A 84 19.00 18.09 20.53
CA GLU A 84 19.46 19.18 21.41
C GLU A 84 18.97 20.53 20.83
N GLY A 85 18.68 21.48 21.70
CA GLY A 85 18.25 22.82 21.30
C GLY A 85 16.73 23.03 21.33
N SER A 86 16.29 24.09 20.68
CA SER A 86 14.88 24.51 20.68
C SER A 86 14.08 23.81 19.58
N VAL A 87 12.81 23.52 19.86
CA VAL A 87 11.86 22.97 18.88
C VAL A 87 11.71 23.91 17.69
N LEU A 88 11.83 23.37 16.48
CA LEU A 88 11.52 24.06 15.24
C LEU A 88 10.06 23.84 14.90
N SER A 89 9.27 24.89 14.82
CA SER A 89 7.82 24.73 14.63
C SER A 89 7.27 25.73 13.61
N SER A 90 6.07 25.46 13.15
CA SER A 90 5.35 26.35 12.23
C SER A 90 5.03 27.75 12.81
N ALA A 91 5.21 27.94 14.11
CA ALA A 91 5.07 29.25 14.76
C ALA A 91 6.42 29.85 15.19
N GLY A 92 7.47 29.03 15.35
CA GLY A 92 8.80 29.50 15.77
C GLY A 92 9.75 29.82 14.62
N LEU A 93 9.55 29.22 13.46
CA LEU A 93 10.35 29.48 12.26
C LEU A 93 9.88 30.75 11.54
N LYS A 94 10.81 31.48 10.92
CA LYS A 94 10.49 32.64 10.11
C LYS A 94 9.84 32.22 8.79
N MET A 95 8.62 32.66 8.55
CA MET A 95 7.95 32.56 7.26
C MET A 95 8.65 33.43 6.23
N LEU A 96 9.04 32.87 5.08
CA LEU A 96 9.79 33.59 4.03
C LEU A 96 8.89 34.44 3.14
N ALA A 97 7.66 34.00 2.94
CA ALA A 97 6.66 34.70 2.12
C ALA A 97 5.23 34.36 2.62
N PRO A 98 4.22 35.20 2.31
CA PRO A 98 2.83 34.87 2.58
C PRO A 98 2.40 33.54 2.00
N PRO A 99 1.33 32.89 2.55
CA PRO A 99 0.74 31.70 1.97
C PRO A 99 0.39 31.87 0.49
N VAL A 100 0.79 30.92 -0.33
CA VAL A 100 0.41 30.85 -1.75
C VAL A 100 -0.62 29.74 -1.92
N ILE A 101 -1.76 30.08 -2.53
CA ILE A 101 -2.77 29.08 -2.92
C ILE A 101 -2.72 28.94 -4.43
N GLU A 102 -2.46 27.73 -4.90
CA GLU A 102 -2.27 27.42 -6.31
C GLU A 102 -3.08 26.19 -6.74
N ASP A 103 -3.33 26.07 -8.02
CA ASP A 103 -3.99 24.92 -8.58
C ASP A 103 -3.04 23.72 -8.62
N LEU A 104 -3.57 22.56 -8.24
CA LEU A 104 -2.87 21.29 -8.27
C LEU A 104 -3.29 20.53 -9.53
N ALA A 105 -2.39 20.49 -10.50
CA ALA A 105 -2.66 19.87 -11.79
C ALA A 105 -2.82 18.32 -11.67
N SER A 106 -3.62 17.77 -12.57
CA SER A 106 -3.73 16.32 -12.78
C SER A 106 -2.45 15.77 -13.40
N GLN A 107 -2.03 14.56 -12.95
CA GLN A 107 -0.95 13.76 -13.52
C GLN A 107 -1.52 12.44 -14.06
N PRO A 108 -2.07 12.41 -15.28
CA PRO A 108 -2.86 11.26 -15.78
C PRO A 108 -2.12 9.92 -15.79
N ASN A 109 -0.79 9.96 -15.92
CA ASN A 109 0.07 8.77 -16.00
C ASN A 109 0.61 8.29 -14.64
N SER A 110 0.22 8.93 -13.54
CA SER A 110 0.62 8.48 -12.19
C SER A 110 0.00 7.12 -11.87
N SER A 111 0.74 6.24 -11.21
CA SER A 111 0.17 5.01 -10.63
C SER A 111 -0.83 5.34 -9.51
N GLN A 112 -0.56 6.37 -8.73
CA GLN A 112 -1.40 6.83 -7.63
C GLN A 112 -2.68 7.52 -8.15
N ALA A 113 -3.85 7.05 -7.73
CA ALA A 113 -5.13 7.56 -8.22
C ALA A 113 -5.36 9.03 -7.86
N ALA A 114 -5.00 9.46 -6.65
CA ALA A 114 -5.13 10.85 -6.20
C ALA A 114 -4.39 11.82 -7.12
N ALA A 115 -3.19 11.46 -7.58
CA ALA A 115 -2.39 12.31 -8.46
C ALA A 115 -3.07 12.58 -9.81
N ARG A 116 -3.99 11.71 -10.25
CA ARG A 116 -4.75 11.87 -11.50
C ARG A 116 -5.90 12.88 -11.39
N ILE A 117 -6.23 13.34 -10.19
CA ILE A 117 -7.34 14.28 -9.92
C ILE A 117 -6.77 15.67 -9.68
N PRO A 118 -7.28 16.71 -10.35
CA PRO A 118 -6.88 18.08 -10.06
C PRO A 118 -7.40 18.52 -8.70
N GLY A 119 -6.85 19.62 -8.18
CA GLY A 119 -7.26 20.16 -6.89
C GLY A 119 -6.63 21.51 -6.62
N ARG A 120 -6.49 21.85 -5.35
CA ARG A 120 -5.81 23.07 -4.89
C ARG A 120 -4.83 22.73 -3.77
N GLN A 121 -3.75 23.47 -3.69
CA GLN A 121 -2.81 23.39 -2.57
C GLN A 121 -2.50 24.78 -2.01
N ALA A 122 -2.24 24.83 -0.70
CA ALA A 122 -1.60 25.94 -0.05
C ALA A 122 -0.13 25.56 0.22
N ARG A 123 0.79 26.52 0.01
CA ARG A 123 2.23 26.33 0.17
C ARG A 123 2.82 27.47 0.96
N ILE A 124 3.69 27.15 1.93
CA ILE A 124 4.43 28.11 2.73
C ILE A 124 5.86 27.59 2.92
N GLU A 125 6.83 28.49 2.88
CA GLU A 125 8.22 28.20 3.20
C GLU A 125 8.65 28.91 4.48
N PHE A 126 9.37 28.18 5.31
CA PHE A 126 9.93 28.64 6.56
C PHE A 126 11.45 28.46 6.57
N GLN A 127 12.16 29.25 7.37
CA GLN A 127 13.59 29.12 7.56
C GLN A 127 14.00 29.55 8.98
N ASP A 128 14.99 28.86 9.55
CA ASP A 128 15.65 29.27 10.77
C ASP A 128 16.93 30.11 10.49
N ALA A 129 17.57 30.58 11.56
CA ALA A 129 18.81 31.34 11.46
C ALA A 129 20.01 30.46 11.02
N ALA A 130 19.94 29.14 11.18
CA ALA A 130 20.99 28.20 10.81
C ALA A 130 20.90 27.74 9.33
N GLY A 131 19.86 28.20 8.60
CA GLY A 131 19.66 27.86 7.20
C GLY A 131 18.84 26.59 6.97
N THR A 132 18.28 25.98 8.01
CA THR A 132 17.28 24.90 7.87
C THR A 132 16.04 25.50 7.21
N ARG A 133 15.57 24.88 6.10
CA ARG A 133 14.37 25.28 5.40
C ARG A 133 13.30 24.22 5.51
N VAL A 134 12.08 24.64 5.79
CA VAL A 134 10.91 23.77 5.83
C VAL A 134 9.87 24.25 4.84
N VAL A 135 9.44 23.37 3.94
CA VAL A 135 8.34 23.62 3.00
C VAL A 135 7.12 22.85 3.49
N TRP A 136 6.10 23.58 3.90
CA TRP A 136 4.81 23.01 4.25
C TRP A 136 3.84 23.18 3.08
N LYS A 137 3.06 22.12 2.81
CA LYS A 137 1.96 22.14 1.85
C LYS A 137 0.72 21.51 2.47
N ALA A 138 -0.45 22.02 2.13
CA ALA A 138 -1.73 21.35 2.34
C ALA A 138 -2.40 21.16 0.99
N MET A 139 -2.88 19.96 0.71
CA MET A 139 -3.45 19.57 -0.57
C MET A 139 -4.88 19.09 -0.39
N LEU A 140 -5.78 19.55 -1.25
CA LEU A 140 -7.16 19.09 -1.35
C LEU A 140 -7.49 18.83 -2.81
N ARG A 141 -7.68 17.56 -3.16
CA ARG A 141 -8.10 17.19 -4.51
C ARG A 141 -9.62 17.20 -4.64
N ASN A 142 -10.10 17.41 -5.85
CA ASN A 142 -11.53 17.50 -6.10
C ASN A 142 -12.22 16.17 -5.76
N GLY A 143 -13.34 16.24 -5.02
CA GLY A 143 -14.14 15.07 -4.65
C GLY A 143 -13.55 14.17 -3.56
N THR A 144 -12.37 14.47 -3.01
CA THR A 144 -11.81 13.72 -1.88
C THR A 144 -12.39 14.19 -0.55
N ASN A 145 -12.44 13.28 0.42
CA ASN A 145 -12.98 13.54 1.77
C ASN A 145 -11.88 13.82 2.81
N TYR A 146 -10.68 14.19 2.38
CA TYR A 146 -9.53 14.42 3.26
C TYR A 146 -8.66 15.57 2.78
N ILE A 147 -7.94 16.16 3.72
CA ILE A 147 -6.81 17.07 3.50
C ILE A 147 -5.53 16.29 3.78
N ARG A 148 -4.59 16.35 2.87
CA ARG A 148 -3.24 15.82 3.04
C ARG A 148 -2.26 16.96 3.23
N GLN A 149 -1.41 16.89 4.25
CA GLN A 149 -0.30 17.83 4.39
C GLN A 149 1.04 17.14 4.16
N GLU A 150 1.97 17.88 3.57
CA GLU A 150 3.36 17.48 3.39
C GLU A 150 4.29 18.48 4.04
N VAL A 151 5.33 17.97 4.70
CA VAL A 151 6.41 18.77 5.28
C VAL A 151 7.72 18.27 4.71
N THR A 152 8.38 19.09 3.89
CA THR A 152 9.72 18.82 3.38
C THR A 152 10.74 19.60 4.21
N ILE A 153 11.67 18.90 4.80
CA ILE A 153 12.72 19.43 5.68
C ILE A 153 14.03 19.39 4.89
N HIS A 154 14.64 20.55 4.70
CA HIS A 154 15.95 20.69 4.06
C HIS A 154 16.97 21.08 5.15
N ALA A 155 17.93 20.20 5.42
CA ALA A 155 19.06 20.57 6.27
C ALA A 155 19.92 21.62 5.57
N GLY A 156 20.36 22.62 6.32
CA GLY A 156 21.24 23.68 5.82
C GLY A 156 22.67 23.18 5.58
N GLN A 157 23.65 24.02 5.93
CA GLN A 157 25.07 23.68 5.79
C GLN A 157 25.58 22.67 6.84
N GLN A 158 24.79 22.42 7.87
CA GLN A 158 25.10 21.48 8.94
C GLN A 158 24.05 20.37 8.99
N PRO A 159 24.41 19.15 9.43
CA PRO A 159 23.42 18.11 9.70
C PRO A 159 22.40 18.58 10.74
N LEU A 160 21.13 18.21 10.54
CA LEU A 160 20.03 18.53 11.43
C LEU A 160 19.66 17.27 12.25
N PRO A 161 20.09 17.17 13.53
CA PRO A 161 19.80 16.00 14.37
C PRO A 161 18.39 16.09 14.96
N LEU A 162 17.42 15.49 14.30
CA LEU A 162 16.04 15.38 14.78
C LEU A 162 15.85 14.09 15.59
N SER A 163 15.10 14.16 16.69
CA SER A 163 14.63 13.01 17.46
C SER A 163 13.21 12.61 17.05
N GLU A 164 12.34 13.59 16.80
CA GLU A 164 10.94 13.35 16.42
C GLU A 164 10.44 14.42 15.45
N ILE A 165 9.49 14.01 14.62
CA ILE A 165 8.77 14.86 13.67
C ILE A 165 7.28 14.70 13.98
N HIS A 166 6.64 15.74 14.47
CA HIS A 166 5.21 15.77 14.79
C HIS A 166 4.45 16.51 13.69
N LEU A 167 3.45 15.86 13.08
CA LEU A 167 2.60 16.46 12.04
C LEU A 167 1.13 16.56 12.45
N ILE A 168 0.74 15.85 13.50
CA ILE A 168 -0.61 15.89 14.08
C ILE A 168 -0.46 16.10 15.58
N ASP A 169 -1.09 17.14 16.10
CA ASP A 169 -1.26 17.36 17.53
C ASP A 169 -2.50 18.24 17.76
N ILE A 170 -3.69 17.63 17.69
CA ILE A 170 -4.99 18.33 17.68
C ILE A 170 -5.95 17.81 18.73
N ALA A 171 -6.84 18.70 19.21
CA ALA A 171 -8.01 18.28 19.98
C ALA A 171 -8.97 17.53 19.03
N LEU A 172 -9.33 16.29 19.42
CA LEU A 172 -10.16 15.40 18.63
C LEU A 172 -11.10 14.63 19.57
N PRO A 173 -12.27 15.22 19.94
CA PRO A 173 -13.18 14.63 20.90
C PRO A 173 -13.68 13.24 20.50
N GLY A 174 -13.54 12.26 21.40
CA GLY A 174 -13.87 10.86 21.18
C GLY A 174 -12.80 10.12 20.36
N ALA A 175 -11.56 10.63 20.35
CA ALA A 175 -10.44 9.99 19.67
C ALA A 175 -10.13 8.60 20.23
N GLN A 176 -9.79 7.67 19.35
CA GLN A 176 -9.35 6.30 19.65
C GLN A 176 -8.28 5.86 18.66
N LEU A 177 -7.27 5.14 19.14
CA LEU A 177 -6.36 4.44 18.23
C LEU A 177 -7.12 3.33 17.50
N SER A 178 -6.91 3.21 16.19
CA SER A 178 -7.52 2.15 15.39
C SER A 178 -6.84 0.78 15.56
N GLY A 179 -5.70 0.74 16.25
CA GLY A 179 -4.95 -0.48 16.54
C GLY A 179 -3.77 -0.20 17.46
N PRO A 180 -3.17 -1.22 18.10
CA PRO A 180 -2.10 -1.05 19.08
C PRO A 180 -0.71 -0.84 18.46
N GLY A 181 -0.54 -1.12 17.17
CA GLY A 181 0.76 -1.14 16.51
C GLY A 181 1.19 0.21 15.93
N LYS A 182 2.46 0.28 15.52
CA LYS A 182 2.99 1.41 14.76
C LYS A 182 2.21 1.62 13.48
N GLY A 183 2.09 2.88 13.05
CA GLY A 183 1.36 3.26 11.84
C GLY A 183 -0.17 3.09 11.96
N SER A 184 -0.72 2.96 13.17
CA SER A 184 -2.17 2.93 13.38
C SER A 184 -2.74 4.34 13.33
N PRO A 185 -3.76 4.62 12.49
CA PRO A 185 -4.46 5.90 12.49
C PRO A 185 -5.24 6.13 13.78
N VAL A 186 -5.59 7.38 14.06
CA VAL A 186 -6.55 7.76 15.09
C VAL A 186 -7.90 8.06 14.44
N THR A 187 -8.97 7.58 15.03
CA THR A 187 -10.35 7.81 14.60
C THR A 187 -11.18 8.48 15.67
N ALA A 188 -12.17 9.26 15.28
CA ALA A 188 -13.12 9.86 16.19
C ALA A 188 -14.46 10.09 15.50
N ARG A 189 -15.48 9.28 15.82
CA ARG A 189 -16.83 9.40 15.23
C ARG A 189 -16.82 9.45 13.70
N THR A 190 -16.72 10.66 13.13
CA THR A 190 -16.75 10.92 11.68
C THR A 190 -15.46 11.55 11.18
N TRP A 191 -14.35 11.31 11.87
CA TRP A 191 -13.03 11.82 11.55
C TRP A 191 -11.99 10.72 11.61
N PHE A 192 -10.94 10.86 10.81
CA PHE A 192 -9.71 10.10 10.96
C PHE A 192 -8.50 11.00 10.76
N VAL A 193 -7.41 10.71 11.44
CA VAL A 193 -6.12 11.37 11.27
C VAL A 193 -5.00 10.34 11.33
N GLY A 194 -3.88 10.64 10.69
CA GLY A 194 -2.69 9.80 10.77
C GLY A 194 -1.46 10.46 10.18
N PHE A 195 -0.32 10.05 10.69
CA PHE A 195 0.97 10.32 10.06
C PHE A 195 1.22 9.22 9.03
N GLU A 196 1.34 9.55 7.76
CA GLU A 196 1.37 8.63 6.62
C GLU A 196 2.70 7.88 6.48
N HIS A 197 3.08 7.19 7.56
CA HIS A 197 4.27 6.35 7.59
C HIS A 197 4.00 5.08 8.43
N PRO A 198 4.36 3.87 7.95
CA PRO A 198 4.04 2.63 8.65
C PRO A 198 4.74 2.47 10.00
N LEU A 199 5.83 3.19 10.24
CA LEU A 199 6.55 3.18 11.52
C LEU A 199 6.17 4.35 12.43
N SER A 200 5.23 5.20 12.02
CA SER A 200 4.76 6.33 12.84
C SER A 200 4.11 5.84 14.13
N GLN A 201 4.05 6.71 15.10
CA GLN A 201 3.40 6.48 16.38
C GLN A 201 2.29 7.50 16.56
N CYS A 202 1.16 7.05 17.07
CA CYS A 202 0.08 7.94 17.49
C CYS A 202 -0.28 7.65 18.94
N ARG A 203 -0.70 8.69 19.65
CA ARG A 203 -1.19 8.60 21.03
C ARG A 203 -2.46 9.43 21.17
N VAL A 204 -3.39 8.89 21.94
CA VAL A 204 -4.60 9.61 22.36
C VAL A 204 -4.53 9.84 23.87
N HIS A 205 -4.70 11.10 24.27
CA HIS A 205 -4.74 11.49 25.67
C HIS A 205 -5.75 12.65 25.82
N GLU A 206 -6.72 12.52 26.71
CA GLU A 206 -7.75 13.55 27.01
C GLU A 206 -8.37 14.19 25.74
N ASP A 207 -8.93 13.36 24.86
CA ASP A 207 -9.51 13.83 23.58
C ASP A 207 -8.52 14.60 22.68
N ARG A 208 -7.22 14.37 22.82
CA ARG A 208 -6.17 14.91 21.95
C ARG A 208 -5.47 13.79 21.21
N ALA A 209 -5.29 13.96 19.91
CA ALA A 209 -4.54 13.06 19.06
C ALA A 209 -3.19 13.67 18.71
N SER A 210 -2.10 12.96 19.00
CA SER A 210 -0.74 13.34 18.63
C SER A 210 -0.12 12.20 17.80
N CYS A 211 0.44 12.51 16.60
CA CYS A 211 1.11 11.53 15.76
C CYS A 211 2.48 12.05 15.32
N TRP A 212 3.49 11.21 15.44
CA TRP A 212 4.88 11.54 15.14
C TRP A 212 5.66 10.37 14.54
N LEU A 213 6.81 10.68 13.97
CA LEU A 213 7.82 9.72 13.55
C LEU A 213 9.12 10.01 14.33
N SER A 214 9.68 8.98 14.97
CA SER A 214 10.99 9.07 15.63
C SER A 214 12.12 8.92 14.62
N ARG A 215 13.25 9.61 14.85
CA ARG A 215 14.46 9.53 14.03
C ARG A 215 15.71 9.31 14.89
N GLU A 216 16.59 8.46 14.41
CA GLU A 216 17.88 8.21 15.05
C GLU A 216 19.04 8.94 14.35
N LEU A 217 19.01 9.01 13.01
CA LEU A 217 20.05 9.69 12.24
C LEU A 217 19.67 11.14 11.93
N PRO A 218 20.65 12.05 11.88
CA PRO A 218 20.41 13.41 11.44
C PRO A 218 20.03 13.44 9.95
N VAL A 219 19.23 14.42 9.56
CA VAL A 219 19.14 14.81 8.15
C VAL A 219 20.47 15.44 7.77
N GLN A 220 21.21 14.84 6.83
CA GLN A 220 22.56 15.26 6.50
C GLN A 220 22.58 16.66 5.84
N ALA A 221 23.71 17.36 5.93
CA ALA A 221 23.87 18.68 5.31
C ALA A 221 23.50 18.62 3.81
N GLY A 222 22.58 19.49 3.39
CA GLY A 222 22.04 19.55 2.03
C GLY A 222 21.05 18.45 1.65
N GLN A 223 20.80 17.46 2.53
CA GLN A 223 19.76 16.45 2.34
C GLN A 223 18.37 17.02 2.61
N SER A 224 17.38 16.44 1.95
CA SER A 224 15.96 16.74 2.16
C SER A 224 15.19 15.48 2.45
N VAL A 225 14.27 15.54 3.42
CA VAL A 225 13.30 14.47 3.72
C VAL A 225 11.89 15.02 3.70
N THR A 226 10.95 14.23 3.21
CA THR A 226 9.53 14.63 3.13
C THR A 226 8.67 13.64 3.87
N TYR A 227 7.79 14.13 4.72
CA TYR A 227 6.80 13.36 5.45
C TYR A 227 5.42 13.96 5.25
N SER A 228 4.40 13.12 5.41
CA SER A 228 3.02 13.56 5.22
C SER A 228 2.10 13.07 6.33
N ALA A 229 0.97 13.75 6.45
CA ALA A 229 -0.10 13.39 7.35
C ALA A 229 -1.45 13.68 6.71
N VAL A 230 -2.47 12.93 7.13
CA VAL A 230 -3.84 13.05 6.65
C VAL A 230 -4.79 13.44 7.75
N LEU A 231 -5.79 14.23 7.38
CA LEU A 231 -6.99 14.48 8.17
C LEU A 231 -8.21 14.33 7.26
N GLY A 232 -9.11 13.40 7.60
CA GLY A 232 -10.26 13.07 6.76
C GLY A 232 -11.59 13.12 7.50
N ALA A 233 -12.64 13.37 6.72
CA ALA A 233 -14.04 13.40 7.14
C ALA A 233 -14.78 12.17 6.61
N THR A 234 -15.70 11.61 7.41
CA THR A 234 -16.47 10.43 7.00
C THR A 234 -17.97 10.68 7.17
N HIS A 235 -18.78 9.93 6.43
CA HIS A 235 -20.22 9.87 6.68
C HIS A 235 -20.50 9.13 7.99
N PRO A 236 -21.61 9.41 8.66
CA PRO A 236 -22.02 8.65 9.82
C PRO A 236 -22.13 7.15 9.52
N GLY A 237 -21.49 6.32 10.35
CA GLY A 237 -21.48 4.87 10.18
C GLY A 237 -20.66 4.32 9.01
N GLN A 238 -19.88 5.16 8.30
CA GLN A 238 -19.09 4.76 7.14
C GLN A 238 -17.58 4.96 7.32
N LEU A 239 -17.10 4.94 8.57
CA LEU A 239 -15.71 5.23 8.90
C LEU A 239 -14.73 4.34 8.11
N ARG A 240 -14.90 3.01 8.17
CA ARG A 240 -14.02 2.07 7.45
C ARG A 240 -14.02 2.33 5.94
N ARG A 241 -15.22 2.44 5.35
CA ARG A 241 -15.35 2.62 3.90
C ARG A 241 -14.79 3.96 3.41
N ASP A 242 -15.05 5.04 4.12
CA ASP A 242 -14.54 6.37 3.73
C ASP A 242 -13.03 6.49 3.98
N PHE A 243 -12.48 5.80 4.99
CA PHE A 243 -11.04 5.63 5.16
C PHE A 243 -10.43 4.77 4.03
N SER A 244 -11.09 3.66 3.66
CA SER A 244 -10.65 2.83 2.54
C SER A 244 -10.65 3.59 1.21
N LYS A 245 -11.62 4.50 0.98
CA LYS A 245 -11.61 5.40 -0.20
C LYS A 245 -10.39 6.33 -0.20
N TYR A 246 -10.06 6.94 0.96
CA TYR A 246 -8.83 7.71 1.09
C TYR A 246 -7.62 6.87 0.71
N LEU A 247 -7.53 5.67 1.28
CA LEU A 247 -6.40 4.79 1.03
C LEU A 247 -6.31 4.35 -0.43
N GLU A 248 -7.44 4.03 -1.10
CA GLU A 248 -7.48 3.71 -2.53
C GLU A 248 -7.01 4.88 -3.42
N MET A 249 -7.23 6.11 -2.97
CA MET A 249 -6.74 7.30 -3.67
C MET A 249 -5.22 7.49 -3.50
N GLU A 250 -4.70 7.30 -2.30
CA GLU A 250 -3.31 7.64 -1.95
C GLU A 250 -2.34 6.45 -2.00
N ARG A 251 -2.82 5.20 -2.10
CA ARG A 251 -1.94 4.04 -2.21
C ARG A 251 -1.10 4.07 -3.49
N ALA A 252 0.04 3.41 -3.44
CA ALA A 252 1.03 3.40 -4.52
C ALA A 252 0.47 2.94 -5.87
N HIS A 253 -0.45 2.00 -5.85
CA HIS A 253 -1.25 1.56 -7.00
C HIS A 253 -2.65 1.17 -6.51
N PRO A 254 -3.75 1.60 -7.16
CA PRO A 254 -5.10 1.18 -6.81
C PRO A 254 -5.25 -0.33 -6.77
N TYR A 255 -6.22 -0.82 -5.99
CA TYR A 255 -6.57 -2.24 -5.94
C TYR A 255 -6.72 -2.82 -7.37
N ARG A 256 -6.12 -3.99 -7.57
CA ARG A 256 -6.21 -4.78 -8.81
C ARG A 256 -6.06 -6.26 -8.49
N THR A 257 -6.78 -7.11 -9.18
CA THR A 257 -6.51 -8.55 -9.13
C THR A 257 -5.20 -8.86 -9.84
N PHE A 258 -4.33 -9.61 -9.18
CA PHE A 258 -3.01 -9.98 -9.68
C PHE A 258 -2.79 -11.48 -9.46
N LEU A 259 -3.13 -12.27 -10.49
CA LEU A 259 -3.05 -13.73 -10.45
C LEU A 259 -1.65 -14.19 -10.87
N HIS A 260 -0.99 -14.94 -10.00
CA HIS A 260 0.36 -15.45 -10.30
C HIS A 260 0.60 -16.87 -9.77
N TYR A 261 1.44 -17.61 -10.50
CA TYR A 261 2.09 -18.82 -9.98
C TYR A 261 3.21 -18.44 -9.04
N ASN A 262 3.47 -19.24 -8.01
CA ASN A 262 4.65 -19.15 -7.15
C ASN A 262 5.36 -20.51 -7.08
N SER A 263 6.69 -20.51 -7.30
CA SER A 263 7.49 -21.74 -7.38
C SER A 263 7.80 -22.41 -6.03
N TRP A 264 7.54 -21.74 -4.92
CA TRP A 264 7.70 -22.30 -3.58
C TRP A 264 6.79 -23.53 -3.40
N TYR A 265 7.24 -24.58 -2.82
CA TYR A 265 6.62 -25.90 -2.72
C TYR A 265 6.46 -26.69 -4.04
N ASP A 266 6.74 -26.10 -5.21
CA ASP A 266 6.67 -26.84 -6.48
C ASP A 266 8.04 -27.08 -7.11
N LEU A 267 8.81 -26.06 -7.46
CA LEU A 267 10.13 -26.20 -8.07
C LEU A 267 11.27 -26.12 -7.06
N GLY A 268 11.18 -25.16 -6.14
CA GLY A 268 12.14 -24.98 -5.06
C GLY A 268 11.48 -25.24 -3.70
N PHE A 269 12.16 -25.54 -2.72
CA PHE A 269 11.89 -25.55 -1.29
C PHE A 269 13.24 -25.67 -0.64
N PHE A 270 13.96 -24.52 -0.63
CA PHE A 270 15.40 -24.41 -0.36
C PHE A 270 16.34 -25.10 -1.37
N ASP A 271 15.80 -25.76 -2.39
CA ASP A 271 16.58 -26.40 -3.44
C ASP A 271 16.66 -25.51 -4.70
N ARG A 272 17.76 -25.66 -5.44
CA ARG A 272 17.94 -24.99 -6.71
C ARG A 272 17.14 -25.66 -7.81
N TYR A 273 16.46 -24.89 -8.60
CA TYR A 273 15.83 -25.29 -9.84
C TYR A 273 16.50 -24.58 -11.04
N ASN A 274 16.10 -24.91 -12.22
CA ASN A 274 16.74 -24.43 -13.45
C ASN A 274 15.75 -23.78 -14.42
N GLU A 275 16.27 -23.20 -15.49
CA GLU A 275 15.51 -22.53 -16.55
C GLU A 275 14.47 -23.45 -17.20
N GLN A 276 14.81 -24.74 -17.42
CA GLN A 276 13.89 -25.67 -18.06
C GLN A 276 12.70 -26.00 -17.16
N ASP A 277 12.91 -26.15 -15.85
CA ASP A 277 11.84 -26.33 -14.88
C ASP A 277 10.89 -25.11 -14.89
N ALA A 278 11.47 -23.90 -14.87
CA ALA A 278 10.72 -22.65 -14.92
C ALA A 278 9.89 -22.50 -16.20
N VAL A 279 10.48 -22.78 -17.37
CA VAL A 279 9.78 -22.75 -18.67
C VAL A 279 8.67 -23.80 -18.73
N SER A 280 8.91 -24.99 -18.19
CA SER A 280 7.90 -26.07 -18.18
C SER A 280 6.66 -25.70 -17.39
N VAL A 281 6.83 -25.01 -16.25
CA VAL A 281 5.71 -24.54 -15.43
C VAL A 281 4.96 -23.39 -16.13
N VAL A 282 5.69 -22.44 -16.74
CA VAL A 282 5.07 -21.36 -17.54
C VAL A 282 4.16 -21.94 -18.60
N ASN A 283 4.63 -22.97 -19.33
CA ASN A 283 3.84 -23.65 -20.34
C ASN A 283 2.62 -24.36 -19.74
N ALA A 284 2.79 -25.10 -18.64
CA ALA A 284 1.70 -25.84 -18.03
C ALA A 284 0.53 -24.91 -17.62
N PHE A 285 0.83 -23.84 -16.87
CA PHE A 285 -0.20 -22.86 -16.48
C PHE A 285 -0.74 -22.06 -17.65
N GLY A 286 0.11 -21.68 -18.60
CA GLY A 286 -0.29 -20.96 -19.80
C GLY A 286 -1.26 -21.75 -20.66
N GLU A 287 -1.01 -23.05 -20.87
CA GLU A 287 -1.92 -23.96 -21.61
C GLU A 287 -3.23 -24.15 -20.83
N GLU A 288 -3.15 -24.51 -19.54
CA GLU A 288 -4.35 -24.87 -18.76
C GLU A 288 -5.24 -23.67 -18.47
N LEU A 289 -4.68 -22.55 -18.00
CA LEU A 289 -5.48 -21.39 -17.60
C LEU A 289 -5.70 -20.43 -18.76
N THR A 290 -4.64 -20.03 -19.50
CA THR A 290 -4.80 -18.99 -20.52
C THR A 290 -5.41 -19.53 -21.81
N ARG A 291 -4.83 -20.59 -22.41
CA ARG A 291 -5.31 -21.08 -23.72
C ARG A 291 -6.60 -21.86 -23.64
N LYS A 292 -6.67 -22.85 -22.74
CA LYS A 292 -7.88 -23.69 -22.62
C LYS A 292 -9.05 -22.97 -21.96
N ARG A 293 -8.78 -22.11 -20.98
CA ARG A 293 -9.81 -21.55 -20.08
C ARG A 293 -9.94 -20.03 -20.12
N ASP A 294 -9.18 -19.33 -20.99
CA ASP A 294 -9.24 -17.88 -21.16
C ASP A 294 -9.10 -17.10 -19.82
N VAL A 295 -8.16 -17.52 -18.98
CA VAL A 295 -7.80 -16.83 -17.72
C VAL A 295 -6.57 -15.98 -17.97
N LYS A 296 -6.62 -14.71 -17.60
CA LYS A 296 -5.44 -13.84 -17.61
C LYS A 296 -4.55 -14.18 -16.42
N LEU A 297 -3.34 -14.65 -16.69
CA LEU A 297 -2.23 -14.69 -15.74
C LEU A 297 -1.49 -13.35 -15.78
N ASP A 298 -1.10 -12.85 -14.61
CA ASP A 298 -0.36 -11.59 -14.53
C ASP A 298 1.15 -11.83 -14.38
N SER A 299 1.55 -12.86 -13.59
CA SER A 299 2.97 -13.12 -13.32
C SER A 299 3.27 -14.59 -13.05
N PHE A 300 4.55 -14.95 -13.19
CA PHE A 300 5.16 -16.19 -12.71
C PHE A 300 6.24 -15.84 -11.69
N MET A 301 5.95 -15.99 -10.42
CA MET A 301 6.86 -15.69 -9.32
C MET A 301 7.85 -16.84 -9.12
N PHE A 302 9.13 -16.55 -9.34
CA PHE A 302 10.22 -17.47 -9.05
C PHE A 302 10.77 -17.15 -7.65
N ASP A 303 10.42 -17.97 -6.69
CA ASP A 303 10.79 -17.89 -5.28
C ASP A 303 12.21 -18.36 -5.02
N ASP A 304 12.70 -18.41 -3.76
CA ASP A 304 14.09 -18.76 -3.42
C ASP A 304 14.52 -20.07 -4.09
N GLY A 305 15.76 -20.11 -4.63
CA GLY A 305 16.34 -21.22 -5.40
C GLY A 305 16.76 -20.87 -6.83
N TRP A 306 16.41 -19.69 -7.35
CA TRP A 306 16.86 -19.21 -8.66
C TRP A 306 18.30 -18.69 -8.63
N ASP A 307 18.78 -18.17 -7.50
CA ASP A 307 20.10 -17.60 -7.32
C ASP A 307 21.14 -18.63 -6.82
N ASP A 308 22.40 -18.25 -6.91
CA ASP A 308 23.49 -18.88 -6.18
C ASP A 308 23.78 -18.08 -4.91
N PRO A 309 23.38 -18.55 -3.73
CA PRO A 309 23.60 -17.83 -2.48
C PRO A 309 25.05 -17.47 -2.18
N SER A 310 26.02 -18.20 -2.77
CA SER A 310 27.45 -17.87 -2.63
C SER A 310 27.92 -16.67 -3.43
N THR A 311 27.10 -16.16 -4.37
CA THR A 311 27.42 -15.05 -5.26
C THR A 311 26.62 -13.78 -5.00
N LEU A 312 25.67 -13.83 -4.11
CA LEU A 312 24.76 -12.76 -3.71
C LEU A 312 23.95 -12.18 -4.89
N TRP A 313 22.70 -12.66 -5.02
CA TRP A 313 21.71 -12.23 -6.03
C TRP A 313 22.12 -12.43 -7.50
N LYS A 314 23.00 -13.39 -7.80
CA LYS A 314 23.28 -13.82 -9.17
C LYS A 314 22.61 -15.16 -9.44
N PHE A 315 22.23 -15.37 -10.68
CA PHE A 315 21.62 -16.63 -11.11
C PHE A 315 22.52 -17.82 -10.84
N ASN A 316 21.93 -18.94 -10.43
CA ASN A 316 22.64 -20.21 -10.33
C ASN A 316 22.99 -20.73 -11.74
N PRO A 317 23.92 -21.68 -11.90
CA PRO A 317 24.33 -22.19 -13.22
C PRO A 317 23.21 -22.83 -14.05
N GLY A 318 22.06 -23.16 -13.44
CA GLY A 318 20.88 -23.65 -14.15
C GLY A 318 20.15 -22.57 -14.97
N PHE A 319 20.51 -21.30 -14.81
CA PHE A 319 19.98 -20.16 -15.55
C PHE A 319 21.10 -19.43 -16.32
N PRO A 320 21.67 -20.03 -17.39
CA PRO A 320 22.84 -19.48 -18.07
C PRO A 320 22.60 -18.10 -18.68
N ASP A 321 21.37 -17.82 -19.14
CA ASP A 321 20.94 -16.53 -19.71
C ASP A 321 20.01 -15.75 -18.78
N GLY A 322 19.98 -16.09 -17.49
CA GLY A 322 19.05 -15.55 -16.51
C GLY A 322 17.60 -15.91 -16.84
N LEU A 323 16.68 -14.94 -16.74
CA LEU A 323 15.26 -15.17 -17.05
C LEU A 323 14.90 -14.97 -18.53
N THR A 324 15.86 -14.86 -19.44
CA THR A 324 15.58 -14.50 -20.85
C THR A 324 14.56 -15.43 -21.51
N LYS A 325 14.74 -16.75 -21.44
CA LYS A 325 13.80 -17.71 -22.02
C LYS A 325 12.48 -17.77 -21.27
N VAL A 326 12.53 -17.65 -19.95
CA VAL A 326 11.33 -17.59 -19.11
C VAL A 326 10.47 -16.38 -19.49
N THR A 327 11.09 -15.22 -19.69
CA THR A 327 10.40 -14.00 -20.13
C THR A 327 9.77 -14.17 -21.52
N GLN A 328 10.50 -14.76 -22.45
CA GLN A 328 9.99 -15.03 -23.80
C GLN A 328 8.78 -15.95 -23.77
N GLU A 329 8.85 -17.01 -22.96
CA GLU A 329 7.75 -17.96 -22.85
C GLU A 329 6.52 -17.35 -22.15
N ALA A 330 6.72 -16.66 -21.00
CA ALA A 330 5.64 -15.99 -20.29
C ALA A 330 4.92 -14.95 -21.17
N ALA A 331 5.66 -14.25 -22.03
CA ALA A 331 5.09 -13.27 -22.96
C ALA A 331 4.10 -13.89 -23.95
N THR A 332 4.24 -15.18 -24.32
CA THR A 332 3.30 -15.89 -25.21
C THR A 332 1.92 -16.05 -24.58
N TYR A 333 1.82 -15.92 -23.25
CA TYR A 333 0.61 -15.95 -22.43
C TYR A 333 0.22 -14.57 -21.88
N ASN A 334 0.83 -13.48 -22.39
CA ASN A 334 0.64 -12.11 -21.90
C ASN A 334 0.95 -11.92 -20.41
N ALA A 335 1.88 -12.72 -19.87
CA ALA A 335 2.38 -12.64 -18.51
C ALA A 335 3.87 -12.25 -18.49
N ALA A 336 4.41 -12.00 -17.31
CA ALA A 336 5.83 -11.69 -17.12
C ALA A 336 6.39 -12.44 -15.91
N PRO A 337 7.74 -12.57 -15.77
CA PRO A 337 8.32 -13.12 -14.57
C PRO A 337 8.17 -12.17 -13.39
N GLY A 338 7.94 -12.73 -12.21
CA GLY A 338 8.13 -12.14 -10.91
C GLY A 338 9.35 -12.78 -10.24
N ILE A 339 9.93 -12.12 -9.25
CA ILE A 339 11.12 -12.67 -8.58
C ILE A 339 11.11 -12.39 -7.08
N TRP A 340 11.50 -13.40 -6.33
CA TRP A 340 11.77 -13.30 -4.91
C TRP A 340 13.19 -12.77 -4.66
N LEU A 341 13.31 -11.85 -3.73
CA LEU A 341 14.56 -11.31 -3.23
C LEU A 341 14.41 -10.97 -1.75
N SER A 342 15.47 -11.17 -0.97
CA SER A 342 15.48 -10.74 0.42
C SER A 342 16.42 -9.57 0.66
N PRO A 343 15.91 -8.39 1.02
CA PRO A 343 16.77 -7.28 1.46
C PRO A 343 17.71 -7.66 2.61
N TRP A 344 17.35 -8.68 3.40
CA TRP A 344 18.05 -9.12 4.60
C TRP A 344 18.77 -10.47 4.46
N GLY A 345 18.78 -11.06 3.25
CA GLY A 345 19.51 -12.28 2.94
C GLY A 345 18.70 -13.59 2.93
N GLY A 346 17.42 -13.56 3.32
CA GLY A 346 16.53 -14.74 3.34
C GLY A 346 16.64 -15.55 4.62
N TYR A 347 16.60 -16.87 4.49
CA TYR A 347 16.46 -17.81 5.62
C TYR A 347 17.55 -18.90 5.60
N ASP A 348 17.78 -19.53 6.73
CA ASP A 348 18.56 -20.75 6.95
C ASP A 348 19.95 -20.79 6.26
N GLY A 349 20.33 -21.92 5.71
CA GLY A 349 21.63 -22.13 5.07
C GLY A 349 21.91 -21.20 3.88
N PRO A 350 20.97 -20.90 2.99
CA PRO A 350 21.13 -19.90 1.96
C PRO A 350 21.47 -18.51 2.51
N LYS A 351 20.83 -18.07 3.59
CA LYS A 351 21.13 -16.80 4.27
C LYS A 351 22.57 -16.74 4.77
N GLU A 352 23.04 -17.80 5.41
CA GLU A 352 24.43 -17.87 5.91
C GLU A 352 25.45 -17.71 4.78
N LYS A 353 25.21 -18.34 3.63
CA LYS A 353 26.07 -18.22 2.42
C LYS A 353 26.03 -16.80 1.85
N ARG A 354 24.84 -16.19 1.74
CA ARG A 354 24.67 -14.80 1.29
C ARG A 354 25.39 -13.81 2.22
N LEU A 355 25.29 -14.00 3.54
CA LEU A 355 26.00 -13.20 4.52
C LEU A 355 27.52 -13.34 4.42
N ALA A 356 28.03 -14.57 4.26
CA ALA A 356 29.46 -14.82 4.07
C ALA A 356 29.99 -14.13 2.79
N SER A 357 29.25 -14.25 1.70
CA SER A 357 29.55 -13.57 0.43
C SER A 357 29.55 -12.05 0.55
N ALA A 358 28.55 -11.50 1.24
CA ALA A 358 28.44 -10.06 1.48
C ALA A 358 29.60 -9.51 2.29
N ARG A 359 29.96 -10.18 3.38
CA ARG A 359 31.13 -9.81 4.21
C ARG A 359 32.43 -9.85 3.43
N ALA A 360 32.64 -10.88 2.58
CA ALA A 360 33.81 -10.99 1.71
C ALA A 360 33.90 -9.84 0.69
N GLN A 361 32.77 -9.29 0.27
CA GLN A 361 32.67 -8.15 -0.65
C GLN A 361 32.64 -6.80 0.09
N GLY A 362 32.67 -6.78 1.41
CA GLY A 362 32.70 -5.57 2.24
C GLY A 362 31.37 -4.80 2.25
N PHE A 363 30.25 -5.50 2.09
CA PHE A 363 28.89 -4.98 2.28
C PHE A 363 28.53 -4.93 3.77
N GLU A 364 27.64 -4.02 4.10
CA GLU A 364 27.16 -3.82 5.46
C GLU A 364 26.23 -4.97 5.88
N THR A 365 26.41 -5.42 7.12
CA THR A 365 25.56 -6.41 7.78
C THR A 365 25.17 -5.90 9.15
N ASN A 366 24.03 -6.34 9.65
CA ASN A 366 23.56 -6.11 11.02
C ASN A 366 23.44 -7.44 11.78
N GLU A 367 22.94 -7.41 13.00
CA GLU A 367 22.80 -8.62 13.84
C GLU A 367 21.88 -9.67 13.17
N GLY A 368 20.83 -9.23 12.48
CA GLY A 368 19.82 -10.12 11.89
C GLY A 368 20.05 -10.50 10.43
N GLY A 369 21.04 -9.92 9.72
CA GLY A 369 21.22 -10.20 8.31
C GLY A 369 22.04 -9.18 7.53
N LEU A 370 21.76 -9.04 6.26
CA LEU A 370 22.25 -7.94 5.44
C LEU A 370 21.59 -6.64 5.89
N ALA A 371 22.33 -5.53 5.91
CA ALA A 371 21.80 -4.23 6.27
C ALA A 371 21.41 -3.44 5.02
N LEU A 372 20.12 -3.43 4.67
CA LEU A 372 19.64 -2.72 3.48
C LEU A 372 19.96 -1.23 3.52
N SER A 373 19.94 -0.60 4.72
CA SER A 373 20.30 0.80 4.90
C SER A 373 21.80 1.07 4.74
N GLY A 374 22.64 0.03 4.66
CA GLY A 374 24.08 0.17 4.44
C GLY A 374 24.39 0.77 3.07
N PRO A 375 25.21 1.86 2.97
CA PRO A 375 25.33 2.64 1.73
C PRO A 375 25.92 1.86 0.53
N LYS A 376 26.74 0.83 0.76
CA LYS A 376 27.26 -0.01 -0.32
C LYS A 376 26.24 -1.09 -0.71
N TYR A 377 25.68 -1.77 0.31
CA TYR A 377 24.72 -2.84 0.05
C TYR A 377 23.43 -2.31 -0.55
N TYR A 378 22.93 -1.15 -0.11
CA TYR A 378 21.76 -0.51 -0.72
C TYR A 378 21.92 -0.35 -2.24
N ARG A 379 23.02 0.24 -2.68
CA ARG A 379 23.29 0.44 -4.11
C ARG A 379 23.34 -0.88 -4.86
N TYR A 380 24.04 -1.88 -4.31
CA TYR A 380 24.15 -3.20 -4.92
C TYR A 380 22.78 -3.88 -5.07
N PHE A 381 21.97 -3.88 -4.00
CA PHE A 381 20.65 -4.50 -4.00
C PHE A 381 19.68 -3.77 -4.94
N ARG A 382 19.66 -2.44 -4.89
CA ARG A 382 18.89 -1.60 -5.82
C ARG A 382 19.24 -1.92 -7.28
N ASP A 383 20.53 -1.94 -7.62
CA ASP A 383 21.01 -2.18 -8.99
C ASP A 383 20.64 -3.61 -9.45
N SER A 384 20.66 -4.59 -8.53
CA SER A 384 20.17 -5.95 -8.81
C SER A 384 18.67 -5.93 -9.15
N CYS A 385 17.83 -5.24 -8.37
CA CYS A 385 16.40 -5.11 -8.66
C CYS A 385 16.15 -4.35 -9.97
N MET A 386 16.88 -3.26 -10.24
CA MET A 386 16.75 -2.51 -11.49
C MET A 386 17.10 -3.37 -12.70
N GLN A 387 18.16 -4.20 -12.60
CA GLN A 387 18.52 -5.14 -13.66
C GLN A 387 17.41 -6.15 -13.96
N MET A 388 16.72 -6.65 -12.93
CA MET A 388 15.57 -7.57 -13.12
C MET A 388 14.44 -6.92 -13.93
N ILE A 389 14.15 -5.65 -13.67
CA ILE A 389 13.16 -4.89 -14.46
C ILE A 389 13.66 -4.64 -15.89
N GLU A 390 14.87 -4.12 -16.04
CA GLU A 390 15.38 -3.64 -17.33
C GLU A 390 15.70 -4.76 -18.31
N LYS A 391 16.33 -5.82 -17.81
CA LYS A 391 16.80 -6.91 -18.67
C LYS A 391 15.76 -8.00 -18.89
N TYR A 392 14.95 -8.30 -17.87
CA TYR A 392 14.04 -9.44 -17.89
C TYR A 392 12.56 -9.06 -17.83
N GLY A 393 12.25 -7.76 -17.76
CA GLY A 393 10.86 -7.29 -17.74
C GLY A 393 10.07 -7.69 -16.50
N VAL A 394 10.74 -8.03 -15.39
CA VAL A 394 10.10 -8.41 -14.13
C VAL A 394 9.01 -7.42 -13.76
N ASN A 395 7.81 -7.93 -13.45
CA ASN A 395 6.63 -7.12 -13.11
C ASN A 395 6.18 -7.28 -11.65
N GLN A 396 6.87 -8.13 -10.87
CA GLN A 396 6.55 -8.40 -9.48
C GLN A 396 7.83 -8.65 -8.68
N PHE A 397 7.91 -8.03 -7.50
CA PHE A 397 8.89 -8.41 -6.47
C PHE A 397 8.17 -8.95 -5.23
N LYS A 398 8.67 -10.07 -4.70
CA LYS A 398 8.41 -10.52 -3.34
C LYS A 398 9.67 -10.21 -2.53
N PHE A 399 9.62 -9.13 -1.73
CA PHE A 399 10.67 -8.80 -0.78
C PHE A 399 10.40 -9.49 0.54
N ASP A 400 11.24 -10.47 0.87
CA ASP A 400 10.98 -11.42 1.94
C ASP A 400 12.16 -11.54 2.90
N GLY A 401 11.92 -12.20 4.02
CA GLY A 401 12.89 -12.41 5.06
C GLY A 401 12.83 -11.35 6.15
N THR A 402 13.57 -11.62 7.20
CA THR A 402 13.68 -10.74 8.35
C THR A 402 15.14 -10.54 8.73
N GLY A 403 15.44 -9.35 9.22
CA GLY A 403 16.71 -8.97 9.80
C GLY A 403 16.43 -8.01 10.96
N ASN A 404 17.45 -7.42 11.53
CA ASN A 404 17.26 -6.33 12.48
C ASN A 404 16.98 -5.02 11.72
N ALA A 405 15.80 -4.95 11.09
CA ALA A 405 15.41 -3.85 10.21
C ALA A 405 15.25 -2.48 10.91
N ASN A 406 15.33 -2.45 12.24
CA ASN A 406 15.31 -1.22 13.02
C ASN A 406 16.73 -0.81 13.49
N GLU A 407 17.78 -1.58 13.19
CA GLU A 407 19.14 -1.22 13.54
C GLU A 407 19.61 -0.04 12.69
N VAL A 408 20.28 0.92 13.34
CA VAL A 408 20.79 2.11 12.69
C VAL A 408 22.22 1.86 12.22
N ILE A 409 22.46 1.97 10.92
CA ILE A 409 23.79 1.80 10.32
C ILE A 409 24.48 3.14 10.20
N LYS A 410 25.62 3.29 10.89
CA LYS A 410 26.40 4.53 10.86
C LYS A 410 26.80 4.90 9.42
N GLY A 411 26.53 6.15 9.06
CA GLY A 411 26.83 6.68 7.73
C GLY A 411 25.75 6.40 6.68
N SER A 412 24.63 5.79 7.09
CA SER A 412 23.44 5.62 6.24
C SER A 412 22.75 6.97 6.00
N GLU A 413 22.10 7.07 4.85
CA GLU A 413 21.13 8.13 4.53
C GLU A 413 19.73 7.80 5.07
N PHE A 414 19.49 6.53 5.43
CA PHE A 414 18.19 6.00 5.87
C PHE A 414 18.21 5.73 7.38
N ASP A 415 17.12 6.06 8.02
CA ASP A 415 17.00 5.93 9.47
C ASP A 415 16.88 4.48 9.95
N SER A 416 16.49 3.58 9.05
CA SER A 416 16.40 2.13 9.27
C SER A 416 16.40 1.38 7.93
N ASP A 417 16.50 0.05 7.99
CA ASP A 417 16.32 -0.81 6.80
C ASP A 417 14.90 -0.71 6.22
N PHE A 418 13.88 -0.45 7.05
CA PHE A 418 12.53 -0.19 6.54
C PHE A 418 12.43 1.14 5.79
N ASP A 419 13.11 2.18 6.27
CA ASP A 419 13.18 3.46 5.56
C ASP A 419 13.89 3.31 4.21
N ALA A 420 14.97 2.52 4.19
CA ALA A 420 15.67 2.15 2.95
C ALA A 420 14.77 1.33 1.99
N ALA A 421 13.98 0.40 2.52
CA ALA A 421 13.04 -0.39 1.70
C ALA A 421 11.94 0.49 1.09
N ILE A 422 11.39 1.42 1.84
CA ILE A 422 10.41 2.40 1.36
C ILE A 422 11.00 3.24 0.22
N HIS A 423 12.23 3.73 0.39
CA HIS A 423 12.92 4.50 -0.64
C HIS A 423 13.19 3.67 -1.89
N LEU A 424 13.71 2.44 -1.74
CA LEU A 424 13.94 1.50 -2.83
C LEU A 424 12.66 1.26 -3.65
N ILE A 425 11.55 0.98 -2.98
CA ILE A 425 10.25 0.77 -3.64
C ILE A 425 9.85 2.01 -4.45
N GLY A 426 10.08 3.21 -3.91
CA GLY A 426 9.87 4.46 -4.63
C GLY A 426 10.67 4.55 -5.93
N GLU A 427 11.97 4.21 -5.90
CA GLU A 427 12.84 4.18 -7.09
C GLU A 427 12.37 3.14 -8.12
N LEU A 428 11.97 1.94 -7.66
CA LEU A 428 11.45 0.89 -8.55
C LEU A 428 10.16 1.32 -9.25
N ARG A 429 9.25 1.99 -8.54
CA ARG A 429 8.00 2.52 -9.12
C ARG A 429 8.22 3.68 -10.07
N LEU A 430 9.24 4.52 -9.86
CA LEU A 430 9.64 5.52 -10.85
C LEU A 430 10.09 4.86 -12.16
N LYS A 431 10.75 3.70 -12.06
CA LYS A 431 11.18 2.93 -13.23
C LYS A 431 10.03 2.16 -13.91
N LYS A 432 9.17 1.54 -13.12
CA LYS A 432 8.02 0.74 -13.59
C LYS A 432 6.81 1.04 -12.70
N PRO A 433 5.96 2.01 -13.07
CA PRO A 433 4.85 2.47 -12.22
C PRO A 433 3.83 1.39 -11.86
N ASP A 434 3.65 0.41 -12.72
CA ASP A 434 2.71 -0.71 -12.56
C ASP A 434 3.32 -1.96 -11.90
N ILE A 435 4.58 -1.90 -11.42
CA ILE A 435 5.22 -3.02 -10.74
C ILE A 435 4.42 -3.44 -9.50
N TYR A 436 4.27 -4.75 -9.29
CA TYR A 436 3.65 -5.28 -8.08
C TYR A 436 4.70 -5.52 -7.00
N ILE A 437 4.52 -4.92 -5.83
CA ILE A 437 5.43 -5.08 -4.69
C ILE A 437 4.69 -5.79 -3.56
N ASN A 438 5.12 -7.01 -3.28
CA ASN A 438 4.72 -7.77 -2.10
C ASN A 438 5.82 -7.67 -1.05
N LEU A 439 5.52 -7.08 0.10
CA LEU A 439 6.47 -6.88 1.19
C LEU A 439 6.12 -7.84 2.34
N THR A 440 6.86 -8.95 2.46
CA THR A 440 6.60 -10.00 3.46
C THR A 440 7.47 -9.85 4.71
N THR A 441 7.63 -8.64 5.17
CA THR A 441 8.34 -8.39 6.43
C THR A 441 7.37 -8.44 7.59
N GLY A 442 7.75 -9.02 8.71
CA GLY A 442 6.90 -9.16 9.90
C GLY A 442 6.63 -7.82 10.59
N THR A 443 5.84 -6.96 9.97
CA THR A 443 5.46 -5.64 10.50
C THR A 443 4.02 -5.62 10.99
N TYR A 444 3.65 -4.57 11.73
CA TYR A 444 2.26 -4.34 12.09
C TYR A 444 1.39 -4.07 10.85
N PRO A 445 0.09 -4.38 10.88
CA PRO A 445 -0.85 -4.13 9.79
C PRO A 445 -1.21 -2.64 9.71
N SER A 446 -0.21 -1.79 9.46
CA SER A 446 -0.42 -0.38 9.21
C SER A 446 -0.98 -0.17 7.79
N PRO A 447 -2.11 0.52 7.61
CA PRO A 447 -2.63 0.83 6.28
C PRO A 447 -1.66 1.70 5.46
N PHE A 448 -0.76 2.42 6.11
CA PHE A 448 0.23 3.26 5.43
C PHE A 448 1.35 2.49 4.72
N TRP A 449 1.47 1.17 4.93
CA TRP A 449 2.30 0.33 4.06
C TRP A 449 1.84 0.37 2.61
N LEU A 450 0.54 0.52 2.38
CA LEU A 450 -0.04 0.55 1.03
C LEU A 450 0.28 1.83 0.24
N LEU A 451 0.83 2.85 0.89
CA LEU A 451 1.40 4.02 0.19
C LEU A 451 2.67 3.64 -0.61
N TYR A 452 3.25 2.49 -0.33
CA TYR A 452 4.49 2.00 -0.94
C TYR A 452 4.31 0.62 -1.59
N ALA A 453 3.91 -0.40 -0.84
CA ALA A 453 3.70 -1.78 -1.29
C ALA A 453 2.25 -2.01 -1.75
N ASP A 454 2.02 -3.05 -2.56
CA ASP A 454 0.66 -3.50 -2.94
C ASP A 454 0.06 -4.41 -1.88
N SER A 455 0.90 -5.23 -1.22
CA SER A 455 0.47 -6.18 -0.19
C SER A 455 1.55 -6.38 0.89
N ILE A 456 1.10 -6.79 2.09
CA ILE A 456 1.96 -7.18 3.21
C ILE A 456 1.60 -8.57 3.71
N TRP A 457 2.48 -9.15 4.52
CA TRP A 457 2.28 -10.47 5.14
C TRP A 457 1.13 -10.45 6.17
N ARG A 458 0.30 -11.53 6.15
CA ARG A 458 -0.81 -11.72 7.12
C ARG A 458 -0.36 -12.08 8.54
N GLY A 459 0.91 -12.50 8.70
CA GLY A 459 1.45 -13.04 9.94
C GLY A 459 1.32 -14.57 10.06
N GLY A 460 1.93 -15.13 11.10
CA GLY A 460 1.99 -16.56 11.35
C GLY A 460 2.98 -17.32 10.47
N GLU A 461 2.91 -18.65 10.49
CA GLU A 461 3.72 -19.53 9.66
C GLU A 461 3.21 -19.53 8.21
N ASP A 462 4.06 -19.91 7.27
CA ASP A 462 3.74 -20.03 5.85
C ASP A 462 2.48 -20.86 5.64
N HIS A 463 2.49 -22.11 6.13
CA HIS A 463 1.30 -22.92 6.28
C HIS A 463 1.35 -23.71 7.60
N SER A 464 0.19 -23.99 8.15
CA SER A 464 -0.01 -24.80 9.34
C SER A 464 -1.47 -25.25 9.40
N PHE A 465 -1.87 -25.88 10.48
CA PHE A 465 -3.17 -26.54 10.58
C PHE A 465 -3.87 -26.16 11.90
N ALA A 466 -5.11 -25.72 11.80
CA ALA A 466 -5.95 -25.37 12.94
C ALA A 466 -7.38 -25.93 12.76
N GLY A 467 -8.10 -26.13 13.84
CA GLY A 467 -9.46 -26.66 13.80
C GLY A 467 -9.52 -28.16 13.48
N ILE A 468 -10.58 -28.58 12.81
CA ILE A 468 -10.97 -29.97 12.54
C ILE A 468 -11.17 -30.21 11.04
N GLY A 469 -11.43 -31.45 10.65
CA GLY A 469 -11.64 -31.87 9.26
C GLY A 469 -10.37 -32.37 8.58
N SER A 470 -10.38 -32.40 7.25
CA SER A 470 -9.23 -32.75 6.43
C SER A 470 -8.06 -31.80 6.63
N ASN A 471 -6.88 -32.16 6.13
CA ASN A 471 -5.73 -31.25 6.18
C ASN A 471 -6.05 -29.92 5.45
N ARG A 472 -6.77 -29.96 4.33
CA ARG A 472 -7.14 -28.77 3.56
C ARG A 472 -8.13 -27.88 4.33
N GLN A 473 -9.17 -28.47 4.96
CA GLN A 473 -10.10 -27.71 5.82
C GLN A 473 -9.38 -27.06 7.01
N ARG A 474 -8.40 -27.78 7.60
CA ARG A 474 -7.58 -27.26 8.71
C ARG A 474 -6.60 -26.17 8.24
N TRP A 475 -6.07 -26.26 7.02
CA TRP A 475 -5.27 -25.20 6.41
C TRP A 475 -6.09 -23.92 6.21
N ILE A 476 -7.27 -24.02 5.59
CA ILE A 476 -8.17 -22.87 5.42
C ILE A 476 -8.44 -22.21 6.78
N THR A 477 -8.78 -23.00 7.80
CA THR A 477 -9.05 -22.52 9.15
C THR A 477 -7.83 -21.83 9.78
N TYR A 478 -6.63 -22.39 9.60
CA TYR A 478 -5.39 -21.77 10.08
C TYR A 478 -5.15 -20.42 9.39
N ARG A 479 -5.13 -20.39 8.06
CA ARG A 479 -4.91 -19.18 7.27
C ARG A 479 -5.83 -18.05 7.73
N ASP A 480 -7.12 -18.32 7.81
CA ASP A 480 -8.13 -17.32 8.13
C ASP A 480 -8.10 -16.91 9.61
N SER A 481 -7.70 -17.81 10.51
CA SER A 481 -7.48 -17.48 11.92
C SER A 481 -6.30 -16.51 12.13
N GLN A 482 -5.25 -16.62 11.30
CA GLN A 482 -4.14 -15.67 11.34
C GLN A 482 -4.57 -14.28 10.84
N ILE A 483 -5.38 -14.21 9.78
CA ILE A 483 -5.98 -12.94 9.31
C ILE A 483 -6.80 -12.30 10.42
N TYR A 484 -7.68 -13.06 11.06
CA TYR A 484 -8.53 -12.58 12.14
C TYR A 484 -7.71 -12.01 13.31
N ARG A 485 -6.79 -12.81 13.85
CA ARG A 485 -6.01 -12.44 15.04
C ARG A 485 -4.93 -11.41 14.76
N GLY A 486 -4.25 -11.51 13.63
CA GLY A 486 -3.11 -10.67 13.28
C GLY A 486 -3.48 -9.34 12.63
N VAL A 487 -4.63 -9.27 11.93
CA VAL A 487 -5.01 -8.09 11.15
C VAL A 487 -6.36 -7.54 11.60
N VAL A 488 -7.42 -8.34 11.60
CA VAL A 488 -8.78 -7.83 11.92
C VAL A 488 -8.82 -7.23 13.33
N LEU A 489 -8.21 -7.91 14.31
CA LEU A 489 -8.16 -7.44 15.70
C LEU A 489 -7.07 -6.41 15.97
N GLN A 490 -5.97 -6.41 15.19
CA GLN A 490 -4.79 -5.57 15.44
C GLN A 490 -4.74 -4.30 14.58
N GLY A 491 -5.36 -4.32 13.41
CA GLY A 491 -5.36 -3.22 12.46
C GLY A 491 -6.68 -3.13 11.70
N PRO A 492 -7.81 -2.84 12.35
CA PRO A 492 -9.15 -2.94 11.76
C PRO A 492 -9.41 -2.02 10.57
N LEU A 493 -8.53 -1.03 10.33
CA LEU A 493 -8.57 -0.18 9.14
C LEU A 493 -7.62 -0.63 8.03
N PHE A 494 -6.86 -1.71 8.23
CA PHE A 494 -6.08 -2.30 7.15
C PHE A 494 -7.00 -3.05 6.18
N PRO A 495 -6.95 -2.76 4.85
CA PRO A 495 -7.75 -3.49 3.87
C PRO A 495 -7.28 -4.95 3.77
N ILE A 496 -8.07 -5.89 4.29
CA ILE A 496 -7.70 -7.32 4.36
C ILE A 496 -7.49 -7.96 2.98
N ASN A 497 -8.03 -7.35 1.92
CA ASN A 497 -7.78 -7.76 0.53
C ASN A 497 -6.40 -7.37 -0.01
N SER A 498 -5.59 -6.69 0.79
CA SER A 498 -4.21 -6.30 0.45
C SER A 498 -3.17 -7.07 1.27
N LEU A 499 -3.51 -8.28 1.67
CA LEU A 499 -2.62 -9.21 2.36
C LEU A 499 -2.05 -10.24 1.39
N MET A 500 -0.83 -10.67 1.66
CA MET A 500 -0.31 -11.95 1.20
C MET A 500 -0.88 -13.05 2.11
N LEU A 501 -1.74 -13.89 1.56
CA LEU A 501 -2.43 -14.95 2.30
C LEU A 501 -1.65 -16.27 2.34
N HIS A 502 -0.57 -16.38 1.59
CA HIS A 502 0.17 -17.59 1.25
C HIS A 502 -0.66 -18.57 0.42
N GLY A 503 -1.53 -18.04 -0.38
CA GLY A 503 -2.22 -18.56 -1.54
C GLY A 503 -3.08 -19.81 -1.39
N LEU A 504 -3.28 -20.40 -2.57
CA LEU A 504 -3.81 -21.76 -2.76
C LEU A 504 -2.63 -22.73 -2.76
N ILE A 505 -2.67 -23.76 -1.93
CA ILE A 505 -1.58 -24.73 -1.80
C ILE A 505 -2.03 -26.13 -2.24
N PHE A 506 -1.48 -26.60 -3.38
CA PHE A 506 -1.62 -27.97 -3.84
C PHE A 506 -0.32 -28.37 -4.54
N ALA A 507 0.72 -28.68 -3.74
CA ALA A 507 2.07 -28.79 -4.27
C ALA A 507 2.85 -29.97 -3.66
N ARG A 508 3.76 -30.53 -4.46
CA ARG A 508 4.52 -31.75 -4.11
C ARG A 508 5.37 -31.67 -2.86
N TYR A 509 5.84 -30.45 -2.53
CA TYR A 509 6.68 -30.24 -1.35
C TYR A 509 5.92 -29.59 -0.18
N ALA A 510 4.64 -29.30 -0.33
CA ALA A 510 3.81 -28.80 0.76
C ALA A 510 3.40 -29.95 1.69
N GLU A 511 3.85 -29.90 2.95
CA GLU A 511 3.52 -30.93 3.93
C GLU A 511 1.99 -31.06 4.06
N ARG A 512 1.45 -32.28 3.85
CA ARG A 512 0.01 -32.64 3.96
C ARG A 512 -0.94 -31.88 3.01
N LEU A 513 -0.41 -31.13 2.02
CA LEU A 513 -1.20 -30.43 1.01
C LEU A 513 -0.77 -30.81 -0.42
N GLY A 514 -0.01 -31.90 -0.55
CA GLY A 514 0.37 -32.49 -1.84
C GLY A 514 -0.68 -33.46 -2.41
N ASP A 515 -1.76 -33.73 -1.68
CA ASP A 515 -2.91 -34.55 -2.12
C ASP A 515 -4.23 -33.94 -1.62
N ASP A 516 -5.34 -34.47 -2.10
CA ASP A 516 -6.68 -34.03 -1.72
C ASP A 516 -7.70 -35.18 -1.68
N PRO A 517 -7.52 -36.16 -0.75
CA PRO A 517 -8.35 -37.35 -0.68
C PRO A 517 -9.82 -37.05 -0.31
N SER A 518 -10.11 -35.90 0.24
CA SER A 518 -11.45 -35.46 0.62
C SER A 518 -12.14 -34.61 -0.46
N HIS A 519 -11.43 -34.25 -1.53
CA HIS A 519 -11.91 -33.38 -2.60
C HIS A 519 -12.35 -31.99 -2.12
N ASP A 520 -11.60 -31.41 -1.16
CA ASP A 520 -11.88 -30.10 -0.56
C ASP A 520 -11.21 -28.93 -1.32
N PHE A 521 -10.51 -29.17 -2.43
CA PHE A 521 -9.81 -28.12 -3.16
C PHE A 521 -10.74 -27.01 -3.65
N ALA A 522 -11.97 -27.37 -4.06
CA ALA A 522 -12.97 -26.38 -4.43
C ALA A 522 -13.32 -25.43 -3.27
N ASP A 523 -13.43 -25.92 -2.04
CA ASP A 523 -13.70 -25.10 -0.85
C ASP A 523 -12.55 -24.11 -0.58
N GLU A 524 -11.31 -24.58 -0.72
CA GLU A 524 -10.15 -23.70 -0.60
C GLU A 524 -10.17 -22.59 -1.64
N VAL A 525 -10.43 -22.95 -2.91
CA VAL A 525 -10.50 -22.00 -4.04
C VAL A 525 -11.61 -20.98 -3.81
N HIS A 526 -12.83 -21.42 -3.50
CA HIS A 526 -13.96 -20.52 -3.27
C HIS A 526 -13.75 -19.62 -2.06
N SER A 527 -13.25 -20.16 -0.95
CA SER A 527 -12.88 -19.38 0.24
C SER A 527 -11.81 -18.34 -0.08
N TYR A 528 -10.76 -18.74 -0.80
CA TYR A 528 -9.64 -17.86 -1.14
C TYR A 528 -10.07 -16.68 -2.01
N PHE A 529 -10.74 -16.91 -3.12
CA PHE A 529 -11.21 -15.83 -3.99
C PHE A 529 -12.34 -15.01 -3.35
N GLY A 530 -13.13 -15.62 -2.46
CA GLY A 530 -14.17 -14.95 -1.67
C GLY A 530 -13.62 -13.89 -0.70
N THR A 531 -12.34 -13.97 -0.29
CA THR A 531 -11.69 -12.92 0.52
C THR A 531 -11.61 -11.58 -0.21
N GLY A 532 -11.70 -11.57 -1.53
CA GLY A 532 -11.42 -10.41 -2.36
C GLY A 532 -9.95 -10.04 -2.47
N THR A 533 -9.04 -10.97 -2.14
CA THR A 533 -7.59 -10.68 -2.20
C THR A 533 -7.13 -10.21 -3.57
N GLN A 534 -6.33 -9.15 -3.60
CA GLN A 534 -5.73 -8.67 -4.84
C GLN A 534 -4.52 -9.53 -5.26
N LEU A 535 -3.70 -10.02 -4.31
CA LEU A 535 -2.58 -10.91 -4.59
C LEU A 535 -3.11 -12.35 -4.62
N GLN A 536 -3.30 -12.87 -5.83
CA GLN A 536 -3.87 -14.20 -6.06
C GLN A 536 -2.75 -15.18 -6.37
N GLU A 537 -2.31 -15.88 -5.32
CA GLU A 537 -1.10 -16.72 -5.32
C GLU A 537 -1.48 -18.18 -5.51
N MET A 538 -0.79 -18.86 -6.41
CA MET A 538 -0.95 -20.28 -6.69
C MET A 538 0.36 -21.03 -6.40
N TYR A 539 0.45 -21.65 -5.24
CA TYR A 539 1.51 -22.60 -4.86
C TYR A 539 1.06 -23.99 -5.29
N ILE A 540 1.08 -24.23 -6.58
CA ILE A 540 0.45 -25.41 -7.18
C ILE A 540 1.44 -26.14 -8.09
N THR A 541 1.57 -27.47 -7.89
CA THR A 541 2.23 -28.36 -8.85
C THR A 541 1.22 -28.72 -9.94
N PRO A 542 1.41 -28.30 -11.19
CA PRO A 542 0.39 -28.45 -12.25
C PRO A 542 -0.12 -29.87 -12.47
N THR A 543 0.76 -30.85 -12.28
CA THR A 543 0.44 -32.29 -12.50
C THR A 543 -0.41 -32.91 -11.40
N LEU A 544 -0.67 -32.22 -10.32
CA LEU A 544 -1.54 -32.70 -9.23
C LEU A 544 -3.01 -32.35 -9.46
N LEU A 545 -3.30 -31.35 -10.29
CA LEU A 545 -4.66 -30.91 -10.56
C LEU A 545 -5.34 -31.79 -11.61
N SER A 546 -6.58 -32.20 -11.32
CA SER A 546 -7.50 -32.76 -12.30
C SER A 546 -8.08 -31.69 -13.22
N GLU A 547 -8.72 -32.08 -14.32
CA GLU A 547 -9.44 -31.13 -15.19
C GLU A 547 -10.51 -30.35 -14.42
N GLN A 548 -11.20 -31.00 -13.46
CA GLN A 548 -12.20 -30.35 -12.61
C GLN A 548 -11.56 -29.28 -11.69
N ASP A 549 -10.39 -29.55 -11.12
CA ASP A 549 -9.68 -28.59 -10.28
C ASP A 549 -9.26 -27.35 -11.09
N TRP A 550 -8.76 -27.57 -12.32
CA TRP A 550 -8.45 -26.48 -13.24
C TRP A 550 -9.68 -25.65 -13.60
N ASP A 551 -10.85 -26.29 -13.78
CA ASP A 551 -12.11 -25.60 -14.10
C ASP A 551 -12.57 -24.72 -12.93
N VAL A 552 -12.54 -25.25 -11.70
CA VAL A 552 -12.89 -24.51 -10.47
C VAL A 552 -11.97 -23.32 -10.28
N LEU A 553 -10.67 -23.53 -10.43
CA LEU A 553 -9.66 -22.47 -10.31
C LEU A 553 -9.89 -21.36 -11.36
N ALA A 554 -10.09 -21.75 -12.61
CA ALA A 554 -10.33 -20.81 -13.71
C ALA A 554 -11.63 -20.02 -13.54
N GLN A 555 -12.71 -20.69 -13.14
CA GLN A 555 -14.01 -20.05 -12.89
C GLN A 555 -13.90 -19.01 -11.78
N SER A 556 -13.25 -19.36 -10.67
CA SER A 556 -13.11 -18.49 -9.51
C SER A 556 -12.18 -17.30 -9.79
N ALA A 557 -11.09 -17.49 -10.54
CA ALA A 557 -10.20 -16.41 -10.96
C ALA A 557 -10.92 -15.39 -11.87
N LYS A 558 -11.71 -15.87 -12.83
CA LYS A 558 -12.54 -15.01 -13.69
C LYS A 558 -13.61 -14.28 -12.89
N TRP A 559 -14.29 -14.99 -11.98
CA TRP A 559 -15.29 -14.41 -11.11
C TRP A 559 -14.71 -13.28 -10.27
N SER A 560 -13.57 -13.51 -9.64
CA SER A 560 -12.88 -12.49 -8.82
C SER A 560 -12.50 -11.27 -9.66
N ARG A 561 -11.94 -11.45 -10.85
CA ARG A 561 -11.57 -10.35 -11.74
C ARG A 561 -12.79 -9.56 -12.23
N THR A 562 -13.90 -10.24 -12.55
CA THR A 562 -15.15 -9.60 -12.94
C THR A 562 -15.77 -8.78 -11.81
N ASN A 563 -15.58 -9.23 -10.57
CA ASN A 563 -16.13 -8.60 -9.37
C ASN A 563 -15.14 -7.68 -8.64
N ALA A 564 -13.98 -7.36 -9.23
CA ALA A 564 -12.91 -6.59 -8.60
C ALA A 564 -13.39 -5.26 -8.00
N GLU A 565 -14.28 -4.54 -8.69
CA GLU A 565 -14.83 -3.26 -8.22
C GLU A 565 -15.70 -3.38 -6.97
N VAL A 566 -16.30 -4.54 -6.72
CA VAL A 566 -17.04 -4.81 -5.48
C VAL A 566 -16.07 -5.31 -4.40
N LEU A 567 -15.21 -6.27 -4.77
CA LEU A 567 -14.29 -6.95 -3.85
C LEU A 567 -13.24 -6.01 -3.23
N LYS A 568 -12.96 -4.88 -3.84
CA LYS A 568 -12.08 -3.85 -3.23
C LYS A 568 -12.62 -3.29 -1.89
N ASP A 569 -13.92 -3.42 -1.59
CA ASP A 569 -14.53 -3.04 -0.32
C ASP A 569 -14.53 -4.16 0.73
N SER A 570 -13.88 -5.30 0.45
CA SER A 570 -13.93 -6.49 1.31
C SER A 570 -13.52 -6.22 2.75
N HIS A 571 -14.32 -6.71 3.69
CA HIS A 571 -14.06 -6.64 5.12
C HIS A 571 -14.55 -7.90 5.82
N TRP A 572 -14.01 -8.14 7.00
CA TRP A 572 -14.34 -9.31 7.83
C TRP A 572 -15.71 -9.20 8.46
N ILE A 573 -16.41 -10.36 8.51
CA ILE A 573 -17.66 -10.54 9.26
C ILE A 573 -17.62 -11.86 10.02
N GLY A 574 -18.43 -11.96 11.08
CA GLY A 574 -18.56 -13.16 11.91
C GLY A 574 -17.46 -13.32 12.95
N GLY A 575 -17.20 -14.57 13.34
CA GLY A 575 -16.42 -14.92 14.52
C GLY A 575 -14.96 -15.33 14.25
N ASP A 576 -14.36 -16.03 15.24
CA ASP A 576 -13.00 -16.57 15.17
C ASP A 576 -13.00 -17.98 14.53
N PRO A 577 -12.34 -18.17 13.39
CA PRO A 577 -12.23 -19.48 12.73
C PRO A 577 -11.65 -20.56 13.63
N ALA A 578 -10.67 -20.23 14.47
CA ALA A 578 -10.03 -21.21 15.36
C ALA A 578 -10.94 -21.65 16.52
N GLN A 579 -12.04 -20.93 16.77
CA GLN A 579 -13.11 -21.32 17.68
C GLN A 579 -14.25 -22.05 16.97
N LEU A 580 -14.06 -22.41 15.71
CA LEU A 580 -15.05 -23.05 14.83
C LEU A 580 -16.35 -22.22 14.67
N GLN A 581 -16.26 -20.90 14.80
CA GLN A 581 -17.38 -20.00 14.58
C GLN A 581 -17.54 -19.67 13.11
N VAL A 582 -18.77 -19.50 12.64
CA VAL A 582 -19.04 -19.00 11.29
C VAL A 582 -18.42 -17.63 11.11
N TYR A 583 -17.75 -17.44 10.00
CA TYR A 583 -17.10 -16.18 9.61
C TYR A 583 -17.14 -15.99 8.10
N GLY A 584 -16.65 -14.84 7.64
CA GLY A 584 -16.52 -14.61 6.22
C GLY A 584 -16.13 -13.18 5.86
N TRP A 585 -16.48 -12.82 4.64
CA TRP A 585 -16.17 -11.53 4.03
C TRP A 585 -17.41 -10.92 3.41
N ALA A 586 -17.56 -9.62 3.57
CA ALA A 586 -18.61 -8.84 2.95
C ALA A 586 -18.02 -7.70 2.13
N SER A 587 -18.61 -7.42 0.99
CA SER A 587 -18.22 -6.34 0.08
C SER A 587 -19.46 -5.67 -0.48
N TRP A 588 -19.43 -4.35 -0.61
CA TRP A 588 -20.55 -3.58 -1.11
C TRP A 588 -20.13 -2.55 -2.16
N SER A 589 -20.94 -2.43 -3.19
CA SER A 589 -20.98 -1.29 -4.10
C SER A 589 -22.43 -0.87 -4.35
N GLN A 590 -22.66 0.26 -5.00
CA GLN A 590 -24.02 0.78 -5.22
C GLN A 590 -24.92 -0.19 -6.02
N GLY A 591 -24.35 -0.95 -6.96
CA GLY A 591 -25.12 -1.84 -7.84
C GLY A 591 -24.99 -3.33 -7.51
N LYS A 592 -24.09 -3.72 -6.62
CA LYS A 592 -23.82 -5.12 -6.30
C LYS A 592 -23.15 -5.27 -4.95
N SER A 593 -23.45 -6.37 -4.26
CA SER A 593 -22.71 -6.76 -3.06
C SER A 593 -22.31 -8.24 -3.14
N ILE A 594 -21.32 -8.63 -2.37
CA ILE A 594 -20.86 -10.00 -2.27
C ILE A 594 -20.73 -10.36 -0.81
N LEU A 595 -21.23 -11.54 -0.44
CA LEU A 595 -21.13 -12.13 0.87
C LEU A 595 -20.54 -13.52 0.73
N THR A 596 -19.39 -13.78 1.32
CA THR A 596 -18.81 -15.12 1.42
C THR A 596 -18.78 -15.53 2.89
N LEU A 597 -19.48 -16.61 3.22
CA LEU A 597 -19.54 -17.21 4.56
C LEU A 597 -18.85 -18.57 4.56
N ARG A 598 -18.19 -18.93 5.65
CA ARG A 598 -17.65 -20.26 5.86
C ARG A 598 -18.05 -20.81 7.22
N ASN A 599 -18.50 -22.05 7.22
CA ASN A 599 -18.64 -22.87 8.41
C ASN A 599 -17.35 -23.70 8.61
N PRO A 600 -16.50 -23.45 9.60
CA PRO A 600 -15.25 -24.21 9.81
C PRO A 600 -15.46 -25.51 10.64
N SER A 601 -16.71 -25.85 10.99
CA SER A 601 -17.08 -27.00 11.81
C SER A 601 -17.55 -28.20 10.98
N ASP A 602 -17.41 -29.38 11.52
CA ASP A 602 -18.01 -30.64 11.01
C ASP A 602 -19.49 -30.80 11.38
N GLN A 603 -20.10 -29.80 12.01
CA GLN A 603 -21.52 -29.71 12.31
C GLN A 603 -22.18 -28.60 11.53
N PRO A 604 -23.45 -28.77 11.10
CA PRO A 604 -24.22 -27.66 10.54
C PRO A 604 -24.29 -26.49 11.53
N GLN A 605 -24.20 -25.25 11.03
CA GLN A 605 -24.30 -24.04 11.84
C GLN A 605 -25.21 -23.00 11.20
N ASP A 606 -25.94 -22.30 12.04
CA ASP A 606 -26.76 -21.15 11.66
C ASP A 606 -26.03 -19.84 11.92
N PHE A 607 -26.04 -18.93 10.97
CA PHE A 607 -25.52 -17.58 11.12
C PHE A 607 -26.63 -16.57 10.86
N THR A 608 -27.12 -15.93 11.93
CA THR A 608 -28.22 -14.96 11.87
C THR A 608 -27.67 -13.53 11.94
N ALA A 609 -27.92 -12.73 10.92
CA ALA A 609 -27.48 -11.33 10.88
C ALA A 609 -28.39 -10.47 10.00
N LYS A 610 -28.21 -9.15 10.05
CA LYS A 610 -28.86 -8.19 9.15
C LYS A 610 -27.90 -7.80 8.03
N LEU A 611 -28.38 -7.75 6.79
CA LEU A 611 -27.53 -7.35 5.67
C LEU A 611 -27.03 -5.90 5.79
N ASP A 612 -27.84 -4.98 6.36
CA ASP A 612 -27.42 -3.60 6.57
C ASP A 612 -26.18 -3.49 7.47
N ALA A 613 -26.07 -4.35 8.48
CA ALA A 613 -24.90 -4.44 9.36
C ALA A 613 -23.74 -5.19 8.68
N LEU A 614 -23.99 -6.35 8.03
CA LEU A 614 -22.94 -7.12 7.37
C LEU A 614 -22.26 -6.35 6.24
N LEU A 615 -23.02 -5.60 5.46
CA LEU A 615 -22.54 -4.84 4.31
C LEU A 615 -22.20 -3.38 4.67
N GLU A 616 -22.34 -2.98 5.94
CA GLU A 616 -22.18 -1.58 6.38
C GLU A 616 -22.92 -0.61 5.46
N LEU A 617 -24.21 -0.88 5.16
CA LEU A 617 -24.95 -0.14 4.16
C LEU A 617 -25.07 1.36 4.49
N PRO A 618 -24.81 2.27 3.54
CA PRO A 618 -25.18 3.66 3.67
C PRO A 618 -26.70 3.84 3.90
N ALA A 619 -27.11 4.86 4.61
CA ALA A 619 -28.50 5.10 4.98
C ALA A 619 -29.49 5.16 3.80
N ALA A 620 -29.00 5.56 2.62
CA ALA A 620 -29.79 5.68 1.37
C ALA A 620 -29.78 4.41 0.50
N SER A 621 -29.22 3.29 0.99
CA SER A 621 -29.12 2.04 0.24
C SER A 621 -30.47 1.34 0.07
N ALA A 622 -30.53 0.38 -0.87
CA ALA A 622 -31.69 -0.48 -1.11
C ALA A 622 -32.13 -1.21 0.18
N LYS A 623 -33.43 -1.48 0.28
CA LYS A 623 -34.04 -2.17 1.42
C LYS A 623 -34.19 -3.67 1.21
N GLN A 624 -34.14 -4.13 -0.04
CA GLN A 624 -34.29 -5.52 -0.46
C GLN A 624 -33.14 -5.88 -1.40
N PHE A 625 -32.68 -7.11 -1.32
CA PHE A 625 -31.64 -7.66 -2.18
C PHE A 625 -32.06 -9.05 -2.68
N THR A 626 -31.90 -9.29 -3.97
CA THR A 626 -31.95 -10.62 -4.54
C THR A 626 -30.58 -11.27 -4.39
N ALA A 627 -30.49 -12.34 -3.60
CA ALA A 627 -29.28 -13.14 -3.34
C ALA A 627 -29.26 -14.36 -4.24
N ARG A 628 -28.12 -14.61 -4.89
CA ARG A 628 -27.84 -15.77 -5.73
C ARG A 628 -26.53 -16.43 -5.32
N ASN A 629 -26.52 -17.75 -5.17
CA ASN A 629 -25.29 -18.52 -4.95
C ASN A 629 -24.40 -18.45 -6.21
N SER A 630 -23.13 -18.05 -6.03
CA SER A 630 -22.17 -17.90 -7.14
C SER A 630 -21.74 -19.24 -7.74
N TRP A 631 -21.77 -20.30 -6.95
CA TRP A 631 -21.25 -21.62 -7.31
C TRP A 631 -22.33 -22.70 -7.40
N GLY A 632 -23.53 -22.41 -6.92
CA GLY A 632 -24.67 -23.32 -6.90
C GLY A 632 -25.71 -23.01 -7.98
N SER A 633 -26.66 -23.89 -8.10
CA SER A 633 -27.80 -23.77 -9.02
C SER A 633 -29.13 -23.47 -8.28
N GLU A 634 -29.08 -23.16 -7.00
CA GLU A 634 -30.25 -22.87 -6.18
C GLU A 634 -31.00 -21.62 -6.68
N ALA A 635 -32.30 -21.61 -6.45
CA ALA A 635 -33.13 -20.45 -6.78
C ALA A 635 -32.69 -19.22 -5.95
N SER A 636 -32.72 -18.05 -6.57
CA SER A 636 -32.45 -16.80 -5.89
C SER A 636 -33.47 -16.53 -4.77
N VAL A 637 -33.01 -15.90 -3.69
CA VAL A 637 -33.84 -15.56 -2.52
C VAL A 637 -33.80 -14.06 -2.31
N THR A 638 -34.96 -13.46 -2.03
CA THR A 638 -35.02 -12.04 -1.62
C THR A 638 -34.77 -11.90 -0.14
N ILE A 639 -33.80 -11.06 0.24
CA ILE A 639 -33.41 -10.80 1.63
C ILE A 639 -33.63 -9.32 1.96
N SER A 640 -34.34 -9.07 3.07
CA SER A 640 -34.48 -7.70 3.60
C SER A 640 -33.19 -7.21 4.26
N ALA A 641 -32.77 -5.99 3.96
CA ALA A 641 -31.57 -5.41 4.55
C ALA A 641 -31.68 -5.22 6.08
N ALA A 642 -32.84 -4.80 6.55
CA ALA A 642 -33.06 -4.42 7.96
C ALA A 642 -33.57 -5.56 8.85
N ALA A 643 -34.14 -6.63 8.28
CA ALA A 643 -34.61 -7.77 9.04
C ALA A 643 -33.49 -8.81 9.24
N PRO A 644 -33.42 -9.48 10.39
CA PRO A 644 -32.53 -10.62 10.56
C PRO A 644 -32.81 -11.70 9.52
N HIS A 645 -31.77 -12.22 8.91
CA HIS A 645 -31.81 -13.38 8.03
C HIS A 645 -30.88 -14.46 8.58
N THR A 646 -31.32 -15.72 8.54
CA THR A 646 -30.54 -16.87 8.98
C THR A 646 -29.99 -17.59 7.77
N PHE A 647 -28.65 -17.66 7.69
CA PHE A 647 -27.92 -18.48 6.74
C PHE A 647 -27.67 -19.85 7.38
N HIS A 648 -28.17 -20.91 6.75
CA HIS A 648 -27.95 -22.30 7.20
C HIS A 648 -26.76 -22.86 6.43
N LEU A 649 -25.67 -23.18 7.11
CA LEU A 649 -24.44 -23.68 6.49
C LEU A 649 -24.22 -25.15 6.85
N HIS A 650 -23.98 -25.96 5.84
CA HIS A 650 -23.54 -27.34 6.01
C HIS A 650 -22.14 -27.44 6.64
N PRO A 651 -21.72 -28.62 7.13
CA PRO A 651 -20.36 -28.83 7.58
C PRO A 651 -19.35 -28.39 6.51
N PHE A 652 -18.35 -27.58 6.91
CA PHE A 652 -17.27 -27.03 6.08
C PHE A 652 -17.69 -26.20 4.87
N GLU A 653 -18.97 -25.90 4.71
CA GLU A 653 -19.48 -25.15 3.56
C GLU A 653 -18.85 -23.77 3.42
N VAL A 654 -18.52 -23.40 2.17
CA VAL A 654 -18.18 -22.06 1.71
C VAL A 654 -19.32 -21.56 0.82
N LEU A 655 -20.17 -20.70 1.37
CA LEU A 655 -21.31 -20.09 0.69
C LEU A 655 -20.94 -18.70 0.17
N THR A 656 -20.94 -18.49 -1.13
CA THR A 656 -20.72 -17.19 -1.76
C THR A 656 -21.98 -16.70 -2.44
N LEU A 657 -22.52 -15.57 -1.97
CA LEU A 657 -23.74 -14.95 -2.48
C LEU A 657 -23.41 -13.64 -3.21
N GLU A 658 -23.89 -13.53 -4.44
CA GLU A 658 -24.00 -12.26 -5.14
C GLU A 658 -25.36 -11.64 -4.84
N LEU A 659 -25.36 -10.39 -4.39
CA LEU A 659 -26.52 -9.66 -3.92
C LEU A 659 -26.76 -8.46 -4.84
N SER A 660 -27.91 -8.44 -5.50
CA SER A 660 -28.36 -7.34 -6.36
C SER A 660 -29.43 -6.52 -5.65
N PRO A 661 -29.34 -5.18 -5.58
CA PRO A 661 -30.39 -4.36 -5.00
C PRO A 661 -31.65 -4.40 -5.85
N GLU A 662 -32.84 -4.44 -5.20
CA GLU A 662 -34.17 -4.36 -5.82
C GLU A 662 -34.69 -2.93 -5.89
#